data_3ee98b30f85b497ba0a80a66175c152a
#
_entry.id   3ee98b30f85b497ba0a80a66175c152a
#
_cell.length_a   1.000
_cell.length_b   1.000
_cell.length_c   1.000
_cell.angle_alpha   90.00
_cell.angle_beta   90.00
_cell.angle_gamma   90.00
#
_symmetry.space_group_name_H-M   'P 1'
#
loop_
_entity.id
_entity.type
_entity.pdbx_description
1 polymer ?
#
loop_
_entity_poly.entity_id
_entity_poly.type
_entity_poly.pdbx_seq_one_letter_code
_entity_poly.pdbx_strand_id
1 'polypeptide(L)'
;MGTTLPILILAIPFAMFLILGIGGVKMSRKLAGVLGICANGTLAVLAYIVAFTYFFSGDAAFILDGVRQQVQIFDVTWLAFTERMVVNIGFLLDPICAMMLVVITTISFMVHLYSWGYMEHEPGFQRYYAFLSLFTFSMLGLVVATNIFQMYIFWELVGVSSYLLIGFFYKLPSAVAASKKAFIVTRFADLFMLIGILVLSYYVSHTPVDGPLGGASAFNFLMLNSNPGSVLASTVGATFMGGSVLTWAMIFIFVGGMGKSAMMPLHIWLPDAMEGPTPVSALIHAATMVVAGVYLVARFFPVFCIVPDSLTFITVVGAITAFYAAVVACAQIDIKRILAFSTISQIAFMMVALGCAYNEPVEGVHYSGLGYMAGMFHLFTHAMFKALLFLGAGCLIHAVHSNNYTEMGGLRKYMPICHITFLIGCLAIAGIWPFSGFFSKDEMLAAMFSRHWFWGAWMTMVAGLTAFYMFRMYYMVFWWEENPKYRESGHKPHDAPWQMSLPLILLALVSCVAGFIPFGEFVTFNGEPYHIHIETSVAATSLTVAVAAIALATVMYAKKNPLPSKIKNLWPGLWTAANRRFYWDEIYQFVTHRFIFNIICRGIAWFDRHIIDGTMDAMATVTQWCSVRIKGMQSGSIQTYVIWYFIGAVLLAAVTWICIL
;
A
#
# COMPACT_ATOMS: atom_id res chain seq x y z
N MET A 1 -0.66 -26.94 15.54
CA MET A 1 -0.86 -26.72 14.09
C MET A 1 0.42 -27.12 13.36
N GLY A 2 0.35 -27.97 12.31
CA GLY A 2 1.55 -28.40 11.58
C GLY A 2 2.07 -27.29 10.65
N THR A 3 3.35 -27.32 10.27
CA THR A 3 4.00 -26.36 9.36
C THR A 3 3.52 -26.45 7.91
N THR A 4 2.88 -27.54 7.52
CA THR A 4 2.47 -27.83 6.13
C THR A 4 1.46 -26.81 5.59
N LEU A 5 0.41 -26.47 6.35
CA LEU A 5 -0.62 -25.53 5.91
C LEU A 5 -0.06 -24.11 5.66
N PRO A 6 0.71 -23.52 6.59
CA PRO A 6 1.39 -22.24 6.37
C PRO A 6 2.31 -22.22 5.15
N ILE A 7 3.08 -23.29 4.92
CA ILE A 7 3.95 -23.39 3.74
C ILE A 7 3.13 -23.42 2.44
N LEU A 8 2.02 -24.17 2.41
CA LEU A 8 1.14 -24.23 1.23
C LEU A 8 0.50 -22.88 0.91
N ILE A 9 0.14 -22.09 1.92
CA ILE A 9 -0.42 -20.74 1.73
C ILE A 9 0.54 -19.83 0.94
N LEU A 10 1.84 -19.95 1.16
CA LEU A 10 2.85 -19.20 0.40
C LEU A 10 3.21 -19.90 -0.92
N ALA A 11 3.32 -21.22 -0.92
CA ALA A 11 3.78 -21.98 -2.08
C ALA A 11 2.79 -21.96 -3.26
N ILE A 12 1.48 -22.02 -3.00
CA ILE A 12 0.45 -22.09 -4.06
C ILE A 12 0.49 -20.86 -4.98
N PRO A 13 0.40 -19.60 -4.48
CA PRO A 13 0.39 -18.43 -5.36
C PRO A 13 1.74 -18.22 -6.04
N PHE A 14 2.86 -18.59 -5.40
CA PHE A 14 4.18 -18.56 -6.04
C PHE A 14 4.30 -19.58 -7.16
N ALA A 15 3.87 -20.82 -6.94
CA ALA A 15 3.85 -21.86 -7.97
C ALA A 15 2.97 -21.43 -9.16
N MET A 16 1.80 -20.85 -8.90
CA MET A 16 0.92 -20.34 -9.95
C MET A 16 1.56 -19.21 -10.76
N PHE A 17 2.28 -18.30 -10.09
CA PHE A 17 3.07 -17.28 -10.80
C PHE A 17 4.08 -17.92 -11.76
N LEU A 18 4.84 -18.92 -11.33
CA LEU A 18 5.82 -19.61 -12.17
C LEU A 18 5.15 -20.39 -13.31
N ILE A 19 4.11 -21.17 -13.01
CA ILE A 19 3.40 -21.98 -14.01
C ILE A 19 2.78 -21.08 -15.10
N LEU A 20 2.09 -20.02 -14.71
CA LEU A 20 1.44 -19.12 -15.67
C LEU A 20 2.43 -18.14 -16.32
N GLY A 21 3.49 -17.73 -15.62
CA GLY A 21 4.50 -16.83 -16.15
C GLY A 21 5.40 -17.50 -17.20
N ILE A 22 5.84 -18.72 -16.93
CA ILE A 22 6.74 -19.48 -17.83
C ILE A 22 5.94 -20.31 -18.83
N GLY A 23 4.94 -21.05 -18.35
CA GLY A 23 4.14 -21.98 -19.15
C GLY A 23 2.95 -21.35 -19.87
N GLY A 24 2.49 -20.17 -19.40
CA GLY A 24 1.24 -19.54 -19.84
C GLY A 24 1.18 -19.21 -21.33
N VAL A 25 2.32 -18.95 -21.97
CA VAL A 25 2.38 -18.66 -23.42
C VAL A 25 1.80 -19.82 -24.25
N LYS A 26 1.96 -21.06 -23.79
CA LYS A 26 1.47 -22.27 -24.45
C LYS A 26 0.08 -22.71 -23.97
N MET A 27 -0.47 -22.08 -22.93
CA MET A 27 -1.76 -22.45 -22.36
C MET A 27 -2.92 -21.71 -23.01
N SER A 28 -4.08 -22.38 -23.09
CA SER A 28 -5.33 -21.71 -23.46
C SER A 28 -5.78 -20.74 -22.37
N ARG A 29 -6.49 -19.66 -22.76
CA ARG A 29 -7.04 -18.69 -21.79
C ARG A 29 -7.94 -19.37 -20.75
N LYS A 30 -8.80 -20.32 -21.20
CA LYS A 30 -9.70 -21.08 -20.31
C LYS A 30 -8.93 -21.87 -19.27
N LEU A 31 -7.87 -22.59 -19.66
CA LEU A 31 -7.06 -23.37 -18.74
C LEU A 31 -6.36 -22.46 -17.70
N ALA A 32 -5.75 -21.36 -18.16
CA ALA A 32 -5.08 -20.41 -17.27
C ALA A 32 -6.06 -19.78 -16.26
N GLY A 33 -7.27 -19.42 -16.72
CA GLY A 33 -8.32 -18.87 -15.84
C GLY A 33 -8.78 -19.88 -14.80
N VAL A 34 -9.10 -21.13 -15.21
CA VAL A 34 -9.50 -22.20 -14.28
C VAL A 34 -8.42 -22.48 -13.25
N LEU A 35 -7.17 -22.64 -13.69
CA LEU A 35 -6.04 -22.89 -12.77
C LEU A 35 -5.88 -21.74 -11.75
N GLY A 36 -5.92 -20.49 -12.21
CA GLY A 36 -5.77 -19.33 -11.31
C GLY A 36 -6.92 -19.23 -10.30
N ILE A 37 -8.16 -19.46 -10.73
CA ILE A 37 -9.34 -19.43 -9.85
C ILE A 37 -9.30 -20.58 -8.85
N CYS A 38 -9.04 -21.81 -9.29
CA CYS A 38 -8.97 -22.99 -8.43
C CYS A 38 -7.84 -22.85 -7.39
N ALA A 39 -6.67 -22.38 -7.81
CA ALA A 39 -5.54 -22.17 -6.90
C ALA A 39 -5.88 -21.13 -5.82
N ASN A 40 -6.46 -19.98 -6.20
CA ASN A 40 -6.85 -18.95 -5.22
C ASN A 40 -8.07 -19.38 -4.37
N GLY A 41 -8.98 -20.18 -4.91
CA GLY A 41 -10.06 -20.79 -4.12
C GLY A 41 -9.53 -21.75 -3.07
N THR A 42 -8.59 -22.64 -3.45
CA THR A 42 -7.89 -23.51 -2.50
C THR A 42 -7.14 -22.70 -1.44
N LEU A 43 -6.43 -21.65 -1.86
CA LEU A 43 -5.72 -20.75 -0.97
C LEU A 43 -6.66 -20.09 0.05
N ALA A 44 -7.83 -19.63 -0.37
CA ALA A 44 -8.83 -19.06 0.53
C ALA A 44 -9.31 -20.09 1.55
N VAL A 45 -9.62 -21.32 1.12
CA VAL A 45 -10.02 -22.41 2.04
C VAL A 45 -8.94 -22.70 3.08
N LEU A 46 -7.67 -22.79 2.66
CA LEU A 46 -6.55 -23.03 3.58
C LEU A 46 -6.39 -21.88 4.59
N ALA A 47 -6.49 -20.63 4.14
CA ALA A 47 -6.44 -19.45 5.00
C ALA A 47 -7.58 -19.42 6.02
N TYR A 48 -8.79 -19.77 5.61
CA TYR A 48 -9.93 -19.90 6.53
C TYR A 48 -9.73 -21.02 7.56
N ILE A 49 -9.17 -22.17 7.16
CA ILE A 49 -8.84 -23.26 8.10
C ILE A 49 -7.82 -22.77 9.13
N VAL A 50 -6.76 -22.08 8.70
CA VAL A 50 -5.73 -21.53 9.60
C VAL A 50 -6.34 -20.52 10.57
N ALA A 51 -7.12 -19.56 10.07
CA ALA A 51 -7.75 -18.53 10.89
C ALA A 51 -8.78 -19.16 11.87
N PHE A 52 -9.60 -20.08 11.41
CA PHE A 52 -10.58 -20.76 12.26
C PHE A 52 -9.89 -21.58 13.35
N THR A 53 -8.83 -22.32 13.02
CA THR A 53 -8.03 -23.05 14.01
C THR A 53 -7.42 -22.09 15.03
N TYR A 54 -6.86 -20.97 14.58
CA TYR A 54 -6.27 -19.98 15.48
C TYR A 54 -7.30 -19.37 16.45
N PHE A 55 -8.48 -18.99 15.94
CA PHE A 55 -9.46 -18.28 16.73
C PHE A 55 -10.36 -19.19 17.60
N PHE A 56 -10.59 -20.43 17.20
CA PHE A 56 -11.65 -21.27 17.81
C PHE A 56 -11.19 -22.66 18.31
N SER A 57 -9.92 -23.08 18.14
CA SER A 57 -9.49 -24.40 18.55
C SER A 57 -9.40 -24.60 20.09
N GLY A 58 -9.28 -23.52 20.85
CA GLY A 58 -9.03 -23.60 22.29
C GLY A 58 -7.66 -24.17 22.66
N ASP A 59 -6.74 -24.32 21.69
CA ASP A 59 -5.39 -24.82 21.91
C ASP A 59 -4.59 -23.80 22.74
N ALA A 60 -3.95 -24.27 23.80
CA ALA A 60 -3.10 -23.45 24.69
C ALA A 60 -1.94 -22.75 23.95
N ALA A 61 -1.57 -23.25 22.77
CA ALA A 61 -0.59 -22.56 21.92
C ALA A 61 -1.12 -21.25 21.33
N PHE A 62 -2.44 -21.09 21.21
CA PHE A 62 -3.07 -19.90 20.58
C PHE A 62 -3.79 -19.02 21.57
N ILE A 63 -4.26 -19.56 22.68
CA ILE A 63 -4.94 -18.84 23.74
C ILE A 63 -4.48 -19.35 25.11
N LEU A 64 -3.93 -18.46 25.93
CA LEU A 64 -3.48 -18.75 27.26
C LEU A 64 -4.13 -17.76 28.23
N ASP A 65 -4.85 -18.28 29.25
CA ASP A 65 -5.57 -17.44 30.22
C ASP A 65 -6.51 -16.41 29.62
N GLY A 66 -7.12 -16.74 28.48
CA GLY A 66 -7.99 -15.81 27.73
C GLY A 66 -7.26 -14.83 26.81
N VAL A 67 -5.94 -14.77 26.87
CA VAL A 67 -5.10 -13.88 26.04
C VAL A 67 -4.62 -14.62 24.79
N ARG A 68 -4.83 -14.03 23.63
CA ARG A 68 -4.38 -14.59 22.34
C ARG A 68 -2.87 -14.43 22.18
N GLN A 69 -2.22 -15.54 21.83
CA GLN A 69 -0.77 -15.61 21.74
C GLN A 69 -0.27 -15.31 20.31
N GLN A 70 0.89 -14.71 20.22
CA GLN A 70 1.66 -14.61 18.97
C GLN A 70 2.50 -15.88 18.80
N VAL A 71 2.29 -16.61 17.72
CA VAL A 71 2.92 -17.92 17.51
C VAL A 71 3.80 -17.89 16.27
N GLN A 72 5.07 -18.14 16.45
CA GLN A 72 6.02 -18.34 15.38
C GLN A 72 6.02 -19.81 14.95
N ILE A 73 5.41 -20.11 13.80
CA ILE A 73 5.19 -21.50 13.36
C ILE A 73 6.48 -22.12 12.84
N PHE A 74 7.25 -21.36 12.08
CA PHE A 74 8.63 -21.68 11.70
C PHE A 74 9.41 -20.39 11.50
N ASP A 75 10.73 -20.48 11.66
CA ASP A 75 11.67 -19.38 11.45
C ASP A 75 13.03 -19.98 11.07
N VAL A 76 13.43 -19.77 9.83
CA VAL A 76 14.65 -20.34 9.24
C VAL A 76 15.61 -19.21 8.91
N THR A 77 16.81 -19.31 9.42
CA THR A 77 17.87 -18.34 9.09
C THR A 77 18.22 -18.39 7.61
N TRP A 78 18.07 -17.25 6.96
CA TRP A 78 18.41 -17.06 5.56
C TRP A 78 19.73 -16.31 5.38
N LEU A 79 19.92 -15.18 6.09
CA LEU A 79 21.08 -14.34 5.95
C LEU A 79 21.53 -13.83 7.33
N ALA A 80 22.81 -14.03 7.66
CA ALA A 80 23.41 -13.52 8.88
C ALA A 80 24.46 -12.46 8.52
N PHE A 81 24.24 -11.21 8.93
CA PHE A 81 25.20 -10.13 8.80
C PHE A 81 26.17 -10.08 9.99
N THR A 82 25.61 -10.24 11.20
CA THR A 82 26.33 -10.37 12.46
C THR A 82 25.60 -11.41 13.33
N GLU A 83 26.17 -11.76 14.48
CA GLU A 83 25.50 -12.68 15.43
C GLU A 83 24.10 -12.21 15.85
N ARG A 84 23.83 -10.90 15.85
CA ARG A 84 22.57 -10.30 16.27
C ARG A 84 21.75 -9.65 15.15
N MET A 85 22.35 -9.49 13.97
CA MET A 85 21.64 -8.99 12.78
C MET A 85 21.45 -10.15 11.79
N VAL A 86 20.49 -10.99 12.10
CA VAL A 86 20.13 -12.18 11.33
C VAL A 86 18.77 -12.02 10.71
N VAL A 87 18.69 -12.22 9.40
CA VAL A 87 17.43 -12.21 8.65
C VAL A 87 16.93 -13.65 8.55
N ASN A 88 15.78 -13.88 9.14
CA ASN A 88 15.09 -15.15 9.06
C ASN A 88 13.94 -15.05 8.04
N ILE A 89 13.57 -16.17 7.45
CA ILE A 89 12.33 -16.36 6.71
C ILE A 89 11.45 -17.27 7.53
N GLY A 90 10.30 -16.74 7.94
CA GLY A 90 9.42 -17.45 8.84
C GLY A 90 7.95 -17.15 8.62
N PHE A 91 7.13 -17.70 9.47
CA PHE A 91 5.68 -17.52 9.48
C PHE A 91 5.23 -17.20 10.91
N LEU A 92 4.83 -15.94 11.13
CA LEU A 92 4.23 -15.46 12.35
C LEU A 92 2.71 -15.50 12.24
N LEU A 93 2.06 -16.12 13.20
CA LEU A 93 0.60 -16.16 13.30
C LEU A 93 0.15 -15.46 14.58
N ASP A 94 -0.64 -14.44 14.40
CA ASP A 94 -1.27 -13.66 15.48
C ASP A 94 -2.62 -13.12 15.02
N PRO A 95 -3.40 -12.40 15.84
CA PRO A 95 -4.75 -11.95 15.49
C PRO A 95 -4.80 -11.16 14.18
N ILE A 96 -3.90 -10.19 13.97
CA ILE A 96 -3.91 -9.38 12.74
C ILE A 96 -3.44 -10.17 11.52
N CYS A 97 -2.51 -11.09 11.69
CA CYS A 97 -2.09 -11.98 10.60
C CYS A 97 -3.24 -12.90 10.18
N ALA A 98 -3.89 -13.57 11.12
CA ALA A 98 -5.03 -14.46 10.84
C ALA A 98 -6.16 -13.72 10.11
N MET A 99 -6.53 -12.51 10.58
CA MET A 99 -7.49 -11.64 9.91
C MET A 99 -7.05 -11.30 8.49
N MET A 100 -5.80 -10.86 8.29
CA MET A 100 -5.31 -10.46 6.98
C MET A 100 -5.20 -11.61 6.00
N LEU A 101 -4.89 -12.83 6.45
CA LEU A 101 -4.93 -14.03 5.61
C LEU A 101 -6.34 -14.22 5.03
N VAL A 102 -7.39 -14.10 5.85
CA VAL A 102 -8.79 -14.18 5.40
C VAL A 102 -9.11 -13.06 4.40
N VAL A 103 -8.76 -11.82 4.72
CA VAL A 103 -9.06 -10.65 3.88
C VAL A 103 -8.38 -10.76 2.51
N ILE A 104 -7.07 -11.00 2.49
CA ILE A 104 -6.29 -11.04 1.24
C ILE A 104 -6.76 -12.19 0.34
N THR A 105 -6.94 -13.37 0.90
CA THR A 105 -7.31 -14.55 0.10
C THR A 105 -8.74 -14.48 -0.42
N THR A 106 -9.68 -13.94 0.37
CA THR A 106 -11.06 -13.71 -0.06
C THR A 106 -11.12 -12.74 -1.23
N ILE A 107 -10.50 -11.56 -1.07
CA ILE A 107 -10.52 -10.55 -2.13
C ILE A 107 -9.76 -11.02 -3.36
N SER A 108 -8.61 -11.68 -3.19
CA SER A 108 -7.85 -12.24 -4.32
C SER A 108 -8.69 -13.27 -5.09
N PHE A 109 -9.38 -14.18 -4.41
CA PHE A 109 -10.27 -15.16 -5.04
C PHE A 109 -11.42 -14.47 -5.81
N MET A 110 -12.09 -13.49 -5.20
CA MET A 110 -13.16 -12.72 -5.86
C MET A 110 -12.65 -11.98 -7.09
N VAL A 111 -11.47 -11.37 -7.00
CA VAL A 111 -10.84 -10.68 -8.14
C VAL A 111 -10.44 -11.65 -9.25
N HIS A 112 -9.88 -12.82 -8.94
CA HIS A 112 -9.57 -13.83 -9.96
C HIS A 112 -10.83 -14.30 -10.67
N LEU A 113 -11.92 -14.60 -9.94
CA LEU A 113 -13.19 -15.00 -10.53
C LEU A 113 -13.78 -13.90 -11.43
N TYR A 114 -13.81 -12.66 -10.94
CA TYR A 114 -14.28 -11.49 -11.67
C TYR A 114 -13.46 -11.24 -12.95
N SER A 115 -12.15 -11.39 -12.86
CA SER A 115 -11.22 -11.14 -13.97
C SER A 115 -11.44 -12.11 -15.14
N TRP A 116 -12.01 -13.27 -14.90
CA TRP A 116 -12.34 -14.18 -16.00
C TRP A 116 -13.31 -13.53 -17.00
N GLY A 117 -14.39 -12.91 -16.51
CA GLY A 117 -15.32 -12.21 -17.40
C GLY A 117 -14.77 -10.87 -17.91
N TYR A 118 -14.10 -10.09 -17.03
CA TYR A 118 -13.64 -8.74 -17.37
C TYR A 118 -12.49 -8.74 -18.41
N MET A 119 -11.56 -9.70 -18.33
CA MET A 119 -10.34 -9.75 -19.16
C MET A 119 -10.42 -10.78 -20.28
N GLU A 120 -11.59 -11.42 -20.53
CA GLU A 120 -11.76 -12.55 -21.47
C GLU A 120 -11.21 -12.25 -22.85
N HIS A 121 -11.41 -11.04 -23.36
CA HIS A 121 -11.01 -10.64 -24.71
C HIS A 121 -9.64 -9.95 -24.77
N GLU A 122 -9.03 -9.64 -23.62
CA GLU A 122 -7.78 -8.90 -23.57
C GLU A 122 -6.55 -9.75 -23.94
N PRO A 123 -5.62 -9.21 -24.75
CA PRO A 123 -4.36 -9.89 -25.05
C PRO A 123 -3.47 -9.98 -23.81
N GLY A 124 -2.84 -11.15 -23.60
CA GLY A 124 -1.96 -11.37 -22.44
C GLY A 124 -2.69 -11.82 -21.17
N PHE A 125 -3.87 -12.41 -21.29
CA PHE A 125 -4.68 -12.96 -20.21
C PHE A 125 -3.87 -13.83 -19.23
N GLN A 126 -3.03 -14.74 -19.74
CA GLN A 126 -2.20 -15.63 -18.93
C GLN A 126 -1.17 -14.85 -18.11
N ARG A 127 -0.52 -13.86 -18.71
CA ARG A 127 0.42 -12.96 -18.05
C ARG A 127 -0.26 -12.14 -16.93
N TYR A 128 -1.50 -11.71 -17.18
CA TYR A 128 -2.30 -11.02 -16.19
C TYR A 128 -2.53 -11.88 -14.94
N TYR A 129 -2.94 -13.13 -15.11
CA TYR A 129 -3.14 -14.07 -13.99
C TYR A 129 -1.83 -14.42 -13.27
N ALA A 130 -0.70 -14.49 -14.00
CA ALA A 130 0.60 -14.67 -13.39
C ALA A 130 0.94 -13.49 -12.46
N PHE A 131 0.72 -12.25 -12.92
CA PHE A 131 0.98 -11.05 -12.11
C PHE A 131 0.04 -10.93 -10.91
N LEU A 132 -1.23 -11.32 -11.04
CA LEU A 132 -2.15 -11.38 -9.90
C LEU A 132 -1.68 -12.40 -8.85
N SER A 133 -1.19 -13.56 -9.29
CA SER A 133 -0.67 -14.60 -8.38
C SER A 133 0.60 -14.12 -7.67
N LEU A 134 1.52 -13.45 -8.37
CA LEU A 134 2.71 -12.83 -7.78
C LEU A 134 2.33 -11.78 -6.73
N PHE A 135 1.34 -10.95 -7.03
CA PHE A 135 0.86 -9.92 -6.13
C PHE A 135 0.25 -10.51 -4.84
N THR A 136 -0.56 -11.58 -4.98
CA THR A 136 -1.13 -12.32 -3.85
C THR A 136 -0.03 -12.95 -3.00
N PHE A 137 0.95 -13.61 -3.62
CA PHE A 137 2.13 -14.15 -2.94
C PHE A 137 2.89 -13.09 -2.14
N SER A 138 3.16 -11.95 -2.78
CA SER A 138 3.91 -10.85 -2.18
C SER A 138 3.20 -10.31 -0.93
N MET A 139 1.88 -10.16 -1.02
CA MET A 139 1.09 -9.62 0.09
C MET A 139 0.96 -10.61 1.24
N LEU A 140 0.80 -11.91 0.95
CA LEU A 140 0.79 -12.95 1.98
C LEU A 140 2.13 -13.05 2.69
N GLY A 141 3.25 -13.03 1.95
CA GLY A 141 4.59 -13.06 2.53
C GLY A 141 4.90 -11.83 3.41
N LEU A 142 4.33 -10.66 3.07
CA LEU A 142 4.43 -9.46 3.89
C LEU A 142 3.72 -9.65 5.25
N VAL A 143 2.50 -10.18 5.21
CA VAL A 143 1.64 -10.30 6.40
C VAL A 143 2.16 -11.34 7.39
N VAL A 144 2.72 -12.44 6.91
CA VAL A 144 3.23 -13.52 7.76
C VAL A 144 4.67 -13.33 8.24
N ALA A 145 5.30 -12.21 7.90
CA ALA A 145 6.70 -11.94 8.22
C ALA A 145 6.96 -12.00 9.73
N THR A 146 8.04 -12.70 10.12
CA THR A 146 8.50 -12.82 11.53
C THR A 146 9.38 -11.65 11.95
N ASN A 147 9.91 -10.91 10.98
CA ASN A 147 10.82 -9.80 11.22
C ASN A 147 10.63 -8.67 10.19
N ILE A 148 11.10 -7.47 10.56
CA ILE A 148 10.91 -6.27 9.73
C ILE A 148 11.64 -6.36 8.39
N PHE A 149 12.78 -7.08 8.32
CA PHE A 149 13.54 -7.17 7.08
C PHE A 149 12.87 -8.13 6.09
N GLN A 150 12.31 -9.26 6.56
CA GLN A 150 11.44 -10.13 5.74
C GLN A 150 10.23 -9.34 5.23
N MET A 151 9.57 -8.57 6.12
CA MET A 151 8.48 -7.69 5.70
C MET A 151 8.94 -6.72 4.62
N TYR A 152 10.11 -6.11 4.75
CA TYR A 152 10.66 -5.18 3.76
C TYR A 152 10.89 -5.83 2.39
N ILE A 153 11.42 -7.07 2.34
CA ILE A 153 11.58 -7.81 1.08
C ILE A 153 10.24 -8.00 0.36
N PHE A 154 9.23 -8.47 1.08
CA PHE A 154 7.90 -8.64 0.50
C PHE A 154 7.20 -7.30 0.20
N TRP A 155 7.50 -6.26 0.97
CA TRP A 155 7.08 -4.89 0.72
C TRP A 155 7.56 -4.39 -0.64
N GLU A 156 8.81 -4.65 -0.96
CA GLU A 156 9.42 -4.36 -2.24
C GLU A 156 8.80 -5.18 -3.37
N LEU A 157 8.49 -6.45 -3.12
CA LEU A 157 7.87 -7.34 -4.10
C LEU A 157 6.42 -6.94 -4.40
N VAL A 158 5.67 -6.44 -3.39
CA VAL A 158 4.35 -5.80 -3.60
C VAL A 158 4.48 -4.58 -4.52
N GLY A 159 5.53 -3.77 -4.35
CA GLY A 159 5.82 -2.64 -5.22
C GLY A 159 6.06 -3.05 -6.67
N VAL A 160 6.89 -4.07 -6.90
CA VAL A 160 7.18 -4.60 -8.24
C VAL A 160 5.94 -5.22 -8.89
N SER A 161 5.21 -6.04 -8.16
CA SER A 161 4.01 -6.70 -8.70
C SER A 161 2.91 -5.68 -9.03
N SER A 162 2.75 -4.62 -8.23
CA SER A 162 1.84 -3.51 -8.55
C SER A 162 2.28 -2.72 -9.79
N TYR A 163 3.58 -2.47 -9.96
CA TYR A 163 4.14 -1.86 -11.17
C TYR A 163 3.77 -2.64 -12.43
N LEU A 164 3.93 -3.98 -12.40
CA LEU A 164 3.58 -4.85 -13.52
C LEU A 164 2.07 -4.85 -13.82
N LEU A 165 1.24 -4.79 -12.80
CA LEU A 165 -0.22 -4.78 -12.94
C LEU A 165 -0.76 -3.42 -13.40
N ILE A 166 -0.27 -2.29 -12.87
CA ILE A 166 -0.65 -0.95 -13.31
C ILE A 166 -0.22 -0.73 -14.77
N GLY A 167 1.00 -1.17 -15.11
CA GLY A 167 1.55 -1.11 -16.46
C GLY A 167 1.11 -2.25 -17.38
N PHE A 168 0.06 -3.01 -17.04
CA PHE A 168 -0.40 -4.15 -17.85
C PHE A 168 -0.67 -3.75 -19.30
N PHE A 169 -1.30 -2.62 -19.52
CA PHE A 169 -1.53 -2.01 -20.84
C PHE A 169 -0.30 -1.24 -21.33
N TYR A 170 0.86 -1.89 -21.37
CA TYR A 170 2.16 -1.27 -21.68
C TYR A 170 2.26 -0.60 -23.06
N LYS A 171 1.28 -0.81 -23.94
CA LYS A 171 1.17 -0.10 -25.22
C LYS A 171 0.58 1.31 -25.06
N LEU A 172 -0.08 1.59 -23.94
CA LEU A 172 -0.64 2.90 -23.63
C LEU A 172 0.39 3.76 -22.90
N PRO A 173 0.82 4.92 -23.46
CA PRO A 173 1.78 5.80 -22.80
C PRO A 173 1.35 6.26 -21.40
N SER A 174 0.03 6.45 -21.19
CA SER A 174 -0.54 6.82 -19.90
C SER A 174 -0.32 5.73 -18.84
N ALA A 175 -0.55 4.46 -19.18
CA ALA A 175 -0.34 3.33 -18.27
C ALA A 175 1.14 3.15 -17.92
N VAL A 176 2.03 3.33 -18.89
CA VAL A 176 3.49 3.30 -18.67
C VAL A 176 3.94 4.44 -17.75
N ALA A 177 3.44 5.66 -17.97
CA ALA A 177 3.74 6.80 -17.11
C ALA A 177 3.21 6.60 -15.68
N ALA A 178 1.99 6.09 -15.54
CA ALA A 178 1.36 5.81 -14.26
C ALA A 178 2.11 4.73 -13.47
N SER A 179 2.51 3.62 -14.10
CA SER A 179 3.26 2.56 -13.45
C SER A 179 4.63 3.02 -12.98
N LYS A 180 5.37 3.77 -13.81
CA LYS A 180 6.65 4.38 -13.43
C LYS A 180 6.49 5.35 -12.25
N LYS A 181 5.48 6.22 -12.28
CA LYS A 181 5.19 7.17 -11.20
C LYS A 181 4.90 6.44 -9.89
N ALA A 182 4.04 5.42 -9.92
CA ALA A 182 3.72 4.61 -8.75
C ALA A 182 4.96 3.95 -8.17
N PHE A 183 5.80 3.35 -9.02
CA PHE A 183 7.02 2.69 -8.59
C PHE A 183 8.03 3.66 -7.97
N ILE A 184 8.32 4.79 -8.64
CA ILE A 184 9.32 5.75 -8.17
C ILE A 184 8.90 6.40 -6.85
N VAL A 185 7.64 6.83 -6.72
CA VAL A 185 7.15 7.50 -5.50
C VAL A 185 7.17 6.54 -4.31
N THR A 186 6.70 5.31 -4.49
CA THR A 186 6.74 4.31 -3.40
C THR A 186 8.17 3.90 -3.07
N ARG A 187 9.06 3.78 -4.05
CA ARG A 187 10.45 3.43 -3.83
C ARG A 187 11.23 4.51 -3.07
N PHE A 188 10.94 5.78 -3.34
CA PHE A 188 11.49 6.89 -2.56
C PHE A 188 11.09 6.79 -1.07
N ALA A 189 9.84 6.45 -0.79
CA ALA A 189 9.38 6.22 0.58
C ALA A 189 10.04 4.99 1.22
N ASP A 190 10.21 3.92 0.45
CA ASP A 190 10.81 2.66 0.91
C ASP A 190 12.29 2.85 1.33
N LEU A 191 13.01 3.82 0.71
CA LEU A 191 14.36 4.20 1.14
C LEU A 191 14.38 4.71 2.58
N PHE A 192 13.44 5.59 2.94
CA PHE A 192 13.34 6.07 4.34
C PHE A 192 13.01 4.93 5.29
N MET A 193 12.09 4.04 4.90
CA MET A 193 11.78 2.84 5.70
C MET A 193 13.03 2.02 5.96
N LEU A 194 13.86 1.77 4.94
CA LEU A 194 15.11 1.02 5.10
C LEU A 194 16.06 1.72 6.07
N ILE A 195 16.22 3.04 5.95
CA ILE A 195 17.06 3.83 6.88
C ILE A 195 16.53 3.67 8.31
N GLY A 196 15.22 3.80 8.51
CA GLY A 196 14.60 3.63 9.82
C GLY A 196 14.83 2.23 10.41
N ILE A 197 14.68 1.18 9.59
CA ILE A 197 14.96 -0.21 9.98
C ILE A 197 16.42 -0.37 10.41
N LEU A 198 17.36 0.13 9.61
CA LEU A 198 18.80 -0.01 9.90
C LEU A 198 19.20 0.75 11.16
N VAL A 199 18.67 1.95 11.37
CA VAL A 199 18.91 2.74 12.60
C VAL A 199 18.39 2.02 13.82
N LEU A 200 17.13 1.57 13.81
CA LEU A 200 16.52 0.82 14.90
C LEU A 200 17.33 -0.44 15.22
N SER A 201 17.65 -1.23 14.20
CA SER A 201 18.36 -2.50 14.37
C SER A 201 19.79 -2.31 14.85
N TYR A 202 20.46 -1.22 14.45
CA TYR A 202 21.80 -0.88 14.95
C TYR A 202 21.78 -0.70 16.46
N TYR A 203 20.90 0.13 17.00
CA TYR A 203 20.83 0.38 18.45
C TYR A 203 20.41 -0.89 19.22
N VAL A 204 19.42 -1.61 18.72
CA VAL A 204 18.98 -2.89 19.35
C VAL A 204 20.09 -3.92 19.34
N SER A 205 20.88 -4.03 18.28
CA SER A 205 21.97 -5.02 18.20
C SER A 205 23.14 -4.75 19.15
N HIS A 206 23.29 -3.51 19.63
CA HIS A 206 24.33 -3.11 20.58
C HIS A 206 23.91 -3.19 22.04
N THR A 207 22.69 -3.68 22.35
CA THR A 207 22.27 -3.94 23.74
C THR A 207 22.98 -5.19 24.32
N PRO A 208 23.11 -5.33 25.65
CA PRO A 208 23.72 -6.51 26.27
C PRO A 208 23.04 -7.82 25.85
N VAL A 209 23.85 -8.84 25.64
CA VAL A 209 23.37 -10.19 25.20
C VAL A 209 22.50 -10.85 26.28
N ASP A 210 22.80 -10.62 27.56
CA ASP A 210 22.05 -11.16 28.68
C ASP A 210 20.76 -10.37 29.00
N GLY A 211 20.48 -9.31 28.22
CA GLY A 211 19.29 -8.47 28.40
C GLY A 211 18.05 -9.01 27.67
N PRO A 212 16.87 -8.42 27.89
CA PRO A 212 15.59 -8.82 27.28
C PRO A 212 15.59 -8.82 25.74
N LEU A 213 16.49 -8.04 25.13
CA LEU A 213 16.68 -7.98 23.68
C LEU A 213 17.82 -8.88 23.17
N GLY A 214 18.47 -9.65 24.05
CA GLY A 214 19.70 -10.40 23.71
C GLY A 214 19.49 -11.74 22.99
N GLY A 215 18.32 -12.35 23.18
CA GLY A 215 18.07 -13.73 22.79
C GLY A 215 17.64 -13.97 21.34
N ALA A 216 17.45 -12.92 20.54
CA ALA A 216 16.95 -13.03 19.16
C ALA A 216 17.57 -11.99 18.22
N SER A 217 17.27 -12.10 16.92
CA SER A 217 17.68 -11.11 15.92
C SER A 217 17.09 -9.73 16.21
N ALA A 218 17.90 -8.67 16.05
CA ALA A 218 17.49 -7.27 16.18
C ALA A 218 16.35 -6.85 15.22
N PHE A 219 16.01 -7.69 14.25
CA PHE A 219 14.90 -7.49 13.32
C PHE A 219 13.58 -8.15 13.75
N ASN A 220 13.59 -9.03 14.78
CA ASN A 220 12.48 -9.90 15.13
C ASN A 220 11.32 -9.14 15.77
N PHE A 221 10.09 -9.27 15.21
CA PHE A 221 8.90 -8.59 15.71
C PHE A 221 8.49 -9.02 17.11
N LEU A 222 8.54 -10.32 17.38
CA LEU A 222 8.11 -10.84 18.68
C LEU A 222 8.97 -10.26 19.80
N MET A 223 10.29 -10.23 19.61
CA MET A 223 11.23 -9.66 20.58
C MET A 223 11.00 -8.16 20.78
N LEU A 224 10.90 -7.38 19.68
CA LEU A 224 10.75 -5.93 19.74
C LEU A 224 9.43 -5.52 20.40
N ASN A 225 8.34 -6.18 20.03
CA ASN A 225 6.99 -5.86 20.53
C ASN A 225 6.76 -6.33 21.97
N SER A 226 7.42 -7.42 22.41
CA SER A 226 7.31 -7.89 23.80
C SER A 226 8.15 -7.06 24.77
N ASN A 227 9.15 -6.34 24.29
CA ASN A 227 10.10 -5.59 25.12
C ASN A 227 10.24 -4.11 24.69
N PRO A 228 9.14 -3.35 24.49
CA PRO A 228 9.21 -1.99 23.95
C PRO A 228 10.02 -1.07 24.89
N GLY A 229 9.91 -1.19 26.21
CA GLY A 229 10.69 -0.42 27.17
C GLY A 229 12.21 -0.62 27.02
N SER A 230 12.65 -1.85 26.70
CA SER A 230 14.06 -2.15 26.43
C SER A 230 14.52 -1.55 25.09
N VAL A 231 13.63 -1.48 24.08
CA VAL A 231 13.91 -0.78 22.82
C VAL A 231 14.11 0.72 23.08
N LEU A 232 13.28 1.36 23.91
CA LEU A 232 13.46 2.74 24.32
C LEU A 232 14.80 2.93 25.06
N ALA A 233 15.11 2.04 26.02
CA ALA A 233 16.35 2.10 26.78
C ALA A 233 17.60 1.97 25.90
N SER A 234 17.54 1.21 24.79
CA SER A 234 18.66 1.05 23.86
C SER A 234 19.06 2.34 23.13
N THR A 235 18.17 3.31 23.06
CA THR A 235 18.37 4.58 22.37
C THR A 235 18.48 5.79 23.31
N VAL A 236 18.50 5.58 24.63
CA VAL A 236 18.61 6.66 25.63
C VAL A 236 19.88 7.47 25.41
N GLY A 237 19.73 8.81 25.36
CA GLY A 237 20.83 9.74 25.12
C GLY A 237 21.24 9.89 23.64
N ALA A 238 20.76 9.05 22.73
CA ALA A 238 21.01 9.22 21.31
C ALA A 238 20.03 10.22 20.68
N THR A 239 20.55 11.32 20.17
CA THR A 239 19.76 12.40 19.56
C THR A 239 20.22 12.70 18.13
N PHE A 240 19.27 13.06 17.28
CA PHE A 240 19.52 13.53 15.91
C PHE A 240 18.61 14.71 15.62
N MET A 241 19.15 15.82 15.12
CA MET A 241 18.41 17.06 14.83
C MET A 241 17.50 17.54 15.99
N GLY A 242 17.94 17.37 17.23
CA GLY A 242 17.21 17.80 18.44
C GLY A 242 16.10 16.85 18.90
N GLY A 243 15.84 15.74 18.19
CA GLY A 243 14.87 14.71 18.57
C GLY A 243 15.55 13.39 18.96
N SER A 244 14.82 12.51 19.64
CA SER A 244 15.29 11.15 19.92
C SER A 244 15.53 10.38 18.63
N VAL A 245 16.62 9.62 18.57
CA VAL A 245 16.92 8.75 17.41
C VAL A 245 15.80 7.73 17.19
N LEU A 246 15.19 7.21 18.24
CA LEU A 246 14.06 6.28 18.11
C LEU A 246 12.86 6.96 17.45
N THR A 247 12.56 8.21 17.80
CA THR A 247 11.48 8.98 17.14
C THR A 247 11.72 9.08 15.63
N TRP A 248 12.95 9.44 15.22
CA TRP A 248 13.29 9.51 13.80
C TRP A 248 13.23 8.14 13.10
N ALA A 249 13.72 7.08 13.74
CA ALA A 249 13.65 5.74 13.19
C ALA A 249 12.19 5.31 12.94
N MET A 250 11.29 5.54 13.91
CA MET A 250 9.88 5.22 13.80
C MET A 250 9.16 6.08 12.75
N ILE A 251 9.46 7.38 12.67
CA ILE A 251 8.95 8.26 11.62
C ILE A 251 9.42 7.78 10.24
N PHE A 252 10.70 7.41 10.08
CA PHE A 252 11.22 6.93 8.80
C PHE A 252 10.60 5.59 8.39
N ILE A 253 10.38 4.67 9.33
CA ILE A 253 9.63 3.43 9.08
C ILE A 253 8.21 3.78 8.61
N PHE A 254 7.53 4.73 9.25
CA PHE A 254 6.20 5.18 8.85
C PHE A 254 6.19 5.88 7.49
N VAL A 255 7.25 6.59 7.07
CA VAL A 255 7.33 7.20 5.73
C VAL A 255 7.22 6.14 4.64
N GLY A 256 7.79 4.93 4.83
CA GLY A 256 7.52 3.81 3.94
C GLY A 256 6.03 3.45 3.88
N GLY A 257 5.38 3.41 5.05
CA GLY A 257 3.92 3.26 5.15
C GLY A 257 3.14 4.37 4.44
N MET A 258 3.58 5.64 4.57
CA MET A 258 2.99 6.77 3.84
C MET A 258 3.05 6.58 2.32
N GLY A 259 4.15 6.05 1.80
CA GLY A 259 4.33 5.79 0.37
C GLY A 259 3.31 4.78 -0.16
N LYS A 260 3.22 3.60 0.44
CA LYS A 260 2.30 2.54 0.02
C LYS A 260 0.83 2.92 0.27
N SER A 261 0.54 3.55 1.40
CA SER A 261 -0.81 3.99 1.78
C SER A 261 -1.24 5.30 1.12
N ALA A 262 -0.42 5.86 0.25
CA ALA A 262 -0.69 7.10 -0.48
C ALA A 262 -1.10 8.27 0.44
N MET A 263 -0.36 8.46 1.55
CA MET A 263 -0.55 9.61 2.44
C MET A 263 0.12 10.86 1.86
N MET A 264 -0.41 12.05 2.16
CA MET A 264 0.24 13.30 1.76
C MET A 264 1.64 13.42 2.39
N PRO A 265 2.64 13.90 1.59
CA PRO A 265 2.55 14.36 0.21
C PRO A 265 2.69 13.25 -0.84
N LEU A 266 2.96 12.00 -0.47
CA LEU A 266 3.30 10.87 -1.36
C LEU A 266 2.07 10.21 -2.04
N HIS A 267 0.92 10.88 -2.06
CA HIS A 267 -0.37 10.35 -2.54
C HIS A 267 -0.55 10.37 -4.06
N ILE A 268 0.29 11.11 -4.80
CA ILE A 268 0.09 11.48 -6.20
C ILE A 268 0.04 10.30 -7.20
N TRP A 269 0.56 9.14 -6.81
CA TRP A 269 0.61 7.95 -7.66
C TRP A 269 -0.71 7.18 -7.71
N LEU A 270 -1.49 7.20 -6.62
CA LEU A 270 -2.65 6.33 -6.48
C LEU A 270 -3.80 6.66 -7.45
N PRO A 271 -4.17 7.94 -7.68
CA PRO A 271 -5.18 8.28 -8.68
C PRO A 271 -4.76 7.94 -10.12
N ASP A 272 -3.47 7.95 -10.42
CA ASP A 272 -2.95 7.62 -11.75
C ASP A 272 -2.83 6.10 -11.95
N ALA A 273 -2.70 5.32 -10.86
CA ALA A 273 -2.75 3.86 -10.90
C ALA A 273 -4.08 3.32 -11.47
N MET A 274 -5.10 4.17 -11.62
CA MET A 274 -6.38 3.84 -12.26
C MET A 274 -6.26 3.55 -13.76
N GLU A 275 -5.12 3.79 -14.39
CA GLU A 275 -4.81 3.38 -15.77
C GLU A 275 -4.71 1.85 -15.93
N GLY A 276 -4.47 1.13 -14.85
CA GLY A 276 -4.49 -0.34 -14.83
C GLY A 276 -5.92 -0.93 -14.97
N PRO A 277 -6.02 -2.25 -15.24
CA PRO A 277 -7.31 -2.94 -15.30
C PRO A 277 -8.12 -2.76 -13.99
N THR A 278 -9.44 -2.60 -14.10
CA THR A 278 -10.29 -2.32 -12.93
C THR A 278 -10.24 -3.41 -11.83
N PRO A 279 -10.16 -4.73 -12.14
CA PRO A 279 -9.99 -5.74 -11.09
C PRO A 279 -8.68 -5.59 -10.31
N VAL A 280 -7.61 -5.11 -10.97
CA VAL A 280 -6.34 -4.76 -10.28
C VAL A 280 -6.56 -3.60 -9.33
N SER A 281 -7.29 -2.56 -9.77
CA SER A 281 -7.62 -1.44 -8.89
C SER A 281 -8.40 -1.91 -7.66
N ALA A 282 -9.37 -2.84 -7.83
CA ALA A 282 -10.08 -3.44 -6.71
C ALA A 282 -9.12 -4.12 -5.72
N LEU A 283 -8.17 -4.92 -6.21
CA LEU A 283 -7.22 -5.65 -5.37
C LEU A 283 -6.27 -4.70 -4.63
N ILE A 284 -5.64 -3.76 -5.34
CA ILE A 284 -4.69 -2.78 -4.77
C ILE A 284 -5.34 -1.93 -3.69
N HIS A 285 -6.58 -1.47 -3.90
CA HIS A 285 -7.25 -0.48 -3.06
C HIS A 285 -8.06 -1.06 -1.91
N ALA A 286 -8.48 -2.34 -2.00
CA ALA A 286 -9.34 -2.91 -0.98
C ALA A 286 -8.55 -3.58 0.15
N ALA A 287 -7.65 -4.52 -0.18
CA ALA A 287 -7.15 -5.49 0.79
C ALA A 287 -5.62 -5.60 0.84
N THR A 288 -4.88 -4.89 -0.03
CA THR A 288 -3.47 -5.22 -0.23
C THR A 288 -2.54 -4.02 -0.13
N MET A 289 -2.04 -3.47 -1.23
CA MET A 289 -0.94 -2.52 -1.24
C MET A 289 -1.17 -1.29 -0.34
N VAL A 290 -2.35 -0.66 -0.44
CA VAL A 290 -2.63 0.57 0.33
C VAL A 290 -2.87 0.33 1.81
N VAL A 291 -3.28 -0.86 2.21
CA VAL A 291 -3.45 -1.23 3.62
C VAL A 291 -2.13 -1.70 4.26
N ALA A 292 -1.10 -1.95 3.47
CA ALA A 292 0.19 -2.39 3.97
C ALA A 292 0.81 -1.40 4.98
N GLY A 293 0.66 -0.08 4.76
CA GLY A 293 1.14 0.92 5.72
C GLY A 293 0.34 0.93 7.03
N VAL A 294 -0.97 0.70 6.97
CA VAL A 294 -1.80 0.53 8.18
C VAL A 294 -1.37 -0.71 8.94
N TYR A 295 -1.15 -1.81 8.22
CA TYR A 295 -0.65 -3.06 8.80
C TYR A 295 0.74 -2.91 9.41
N LEU A 296 1.64 -2.14 8.77
CA LEU A 296 2.97 -1.84 9.31
C LEU A 296 2.89 -1.13 10.67
N VAL A 297 2.06 -0.09 10.78
CA VAL A 297 1.86 0.64 12.05
C VAL A 297 1.24 -0.28 13.10
N ALA A 298 0.26 -1.10 12.72
CA ALA A 298 -0.36 -2.07 13.62
C ALA A 298 0.64 -3.16 14.06
N ARG A 299 1.50 -3.64 13.18
CA ARG A 299 2.54 -4.64 13.47
C ARG A 299 3.59 -4.15 14.46
N PHE A 300 3.96 -2.88 14.38
CA PHE A 300 4.90 -2.22 15.30
C PHE A 300 4.21 -1.39 16.39
N PHE A 301 2.91 -1.56 16.57
CA PHE A 301 2.13 -0.71 17.46
C PHE A 301 2.70 -0.59 18.88
N PRO A 302 3.17 -1.67 19.57
CA PRO A 302 3.78 -1.54 20.88
C PRO A 302 5.00 -0.63 20.92
N VAL A 303 5.82 -0.63 19.86
CA VAL A 303 7.00 0.25 19.75
C VAL A 303 6.57 1.69 19.41
N PHE A 304 5.53 1.89 18.59
CA PHE A 304 4.97 3.23 18.35
C PHE A 304 4.40 3.86 19.61
N CYS A 305 3.77 3.07 20.50
CA CYS A 305 3.18 3.58 21.74
C CYS A 305 4.20 4.22 22.71
N ILE A 306 5.44 3.72 22.73
CA ILE A 306 6.50 4.31 23.56
C ILE A 306 7.15 5.56 22.96
N VAL A 307 6.72 5.96 21.74
CA VAL A 307 7.21 7.15 21.01
C VAL A 307 6.01 8.03 20.62
N PRO A 308 5.43 8.79 21.56
CA PRO A 308 4.19 9.57 21.35
C PRO A 308 4.27 10.55 20.18
N ASP A 309 5.46 11.14 19.95
CA ASP A 309 5.68 12.08 18.84
C ASP A 309 5.43 11.42 17.48
N SER A 310 5.82 10.15 17.34
CA SER A 310 5.58 9.40 16.08
C SER A 310 4.10 9.14 15.85
N LEU A 311 3.33 8.79 16.89
CA LEU A 311 1.88 8.63 16.79
C LEU A 311 1.18 9.96 16.50
N THR A 312 1.64 11.06 17.10
CA THR A 312 1.14 12.40 16.79
C THR A 312 1.40 12.76 15.32
N PHE A 313 2.59 12.45 14.80
CA PHE A 313 2.93 12.63 13.39
C PHE A 313 1.98 11.82 12.48
N ILE A 314 1.73 10.55 12.81
CA ILE A 314 0.78 9.69 12.10
C ILE A 314 -0.63 10.31 12.09
N THR A 315 -1.10 10.79 13.24
CA THR A 315 -2.43 11.41 13.39
C THR A 315 -2.56 12.64 12.52
N VAL A 316 -1.59 13.56 12.57
CA VAL A 316 -1.61 14.83 11.81
C VAL A 316 -1.58 14.56 10.31
N VAL A 317 -0.65 13.72 9.84
CA VAL A 317 -0.54 13.35 8.42
C VAL A 317 -1.82 12.67 7.95
N GLY A 318 -2.37 11.76 8.76
CA GLY A 318 -3.63 11.08 8.46
C GLY A 318 -4.80 12.07 8.35
N ALA A 319 -4.97 12.98 9.33
CA ALA A 319 -6.08 13.93 9.34
C ALA A 319 -6.04 14.91 8.15
N ILE A 320 -4.87 15.43 7.81
CA ILE A 320 -4.68 16.29 6.62
C ILE A 320 -4.99 15.52 5.35
N THR A 321 -4.47 14.29 5.23
CA THR A 321 -4.68 13.44 4.05
C THR A 321 -6.16 13.09 3.87
N ALA A 322 -6.86 12.73 4.95
CA ALA A 322 -8.27 12.36 4.93
C ALA A 322 -9.15 13.50 4.40
N PHE A 323 -8.93 14.70 4.91
CA PHE A 323 -9.66 15.89 4.48
C PHE A 323 -9.35 16.28 3.03
N TYR A 324 -8.08 16.37 2.68
CA TYR A 324 -7.63 16.66 1.32
C TYR A 324 -8.28 15.71 0.30
N ALA A 325 -8.18 14.40 0.55
CA ALA A 325 -8.71 13.40 -0.36
C ALA A 325 -10.23 13.47 -0.49
N ALA A 326 -10.96 13.73 0.60
CA ALA A 326 -12.41 13.89 0.59
C ALA A 326 -12.84 15.11 -0.24
N VAL A 327 -12.15 16.26 -0.10
CA VAL A 327 -12.42 17.48 -0.88
C VAL A 327 -12.15 17.24 -2.37
N VAL A 328 -11.03 16.61 -2.71
CA VAL A 328 -10.70 16.29 -4.12
C VAL A 328 -11.73 15.32 -4.70
N ALA A 329 -12.16 14.29 -3.95
CA ALA A 329 -13.19 13.35 -4.39
C ALA A 329 -14.52 14.05 -4.76
N CYS A 330 -14.89 15.13 -4.03
CA CYS A 330 -16.08 15.94 -4.34
C CYS A 330 -15.99 16.64 -5.71
N ALA A 331 -14.80 16.84 -6.28
CA ALA A 331 -14.60 17.55 -7.54
C ALA A 331 -14.30 16.65 -8.76
N GLN A 332 -13.92 15.37 -8.54
CA GLN A 332 -13.59 14.44 -9.61
C GLN A 332 -14.82 14.01 -10.41
N ILE A 333 -14.60 13.68 -11.70
CA ILE A 333 -15.63 13.20 -12.63
C ILE A 333 -15.44 11.74 -13.06
N ASP A 334 -14.25 11.21 -12.96
CA ASP A 334 -13.90 9.81 -13.24
C ASP A 334 -14.26 8.94 -12.01
N ILE A 335 -15.09 7.91 -12.20
CA ILE A 335 -15.60 7.05 -11.10
C ILE A 335 -14.46 6.27 -10.43
N LYS A 336 -13.44 5.81 -11.18
CA LYS A 336 -12.28 5.13 -10.60
C LYS A 336 -11.45 6.09 -9.75
N ARG A 337 -11.27 7.33 -10.20
CA ARG A 337 -10.54 8.35 -9.44
C ARG A 337 -11.29 8.80 -8.20
N ILE A 338 -12.63 8.93 -8.24
CA ILE A 338 -13.45 9.17 -7.04
C ILE A 338 -13.21 8.06 -6.01
N LEU A 339 -13.26 6.80 -6.45
CA LEU A 339 -13.00 5.65 -5.57
C LEU A 339 -11.57 5.61 -5.06
N ALA A 340 -10.57 6.05 -5.85
CA ALA A 340 -9.18 6.15 -5.44
C ALA A 340 -9.00 7.18 -4.32
N PHE A 341 -9.51 8.41 -4.48
CA PHE A 341 -9.48 9.43 -3.43
C PHE A 341 -10.28 9.03 -2.20
N SER A 342 -11.39 8.34 -2.40
CA SER A 342 -12.14 7.73 -1.31
C SER A 342 -11.31 6.68 -0.56
N THR A 343 -10.45 5.91 -1.24
CA THR A 343 -9.52 4.98 -0.59
C THR A 343 -8.48 5.73 0.23
N ILE A 344 -7.82 6.75 -0.34
CA ILE A 344 -6.86 7.58 0.39
C ILE A 344 -7.50 8.13 1.67
N SER A 345 -8.73 8.64 1.59
CA SER A 345 -9.45 9.18 2.74
C SER A 345 -9.74 8.12 3.81
N GLN A 346 -10.18 6.90 3.43
CA GLN A 346 -10.50 5.85 4.40
C GLN A 346 -9.24 5.23 5.03
N ILE A 347 -8.16 5.04 4.27
CA ILE A 347 -6.88 4.60 4.83
C ILE A 347 -6.34 5.65 5.82
N ALA A 348 -6.46 6.92 5.49
CA ALA A 348 -6.09 8.01 6.38
C ALA A 348 -6.94 8.02 7.67
N PHE A 349 -8.22 7.66 7.58
CA PHE A 349 -9.09 7.44 8.75
C PHE A 349 -8.51 6.38 9.69
N MET A 350 -8.09 5.23 9.14
CA MET A 350 -7.47 4.15 9.93
C MET A 350 -6.16 4.62 10.58
N MET A 351 -5.34 5.41 9.87
CA MET A 351 -4.11 5.97 10.41
C MET A 351 -4.38 6.93 11.58
N VAL A 352 -5.40 7.79 11.46
CA VAL A 352 -5.81 8.67 12.58
C VAL A 352 -6.28 7.85 13.78
N ALA A 353 -7.05 6.77 13.55
CA ALA A 353 -7.50 5.90 14.63
C ALA A 353 -6.32 5.25 15.37
N LEU A 354 -5.35 4.70 14.62
CA LEU A 354 -4.12 4.13 15.19
C LEU A 354 -3.30 5.19 15.94
N GLY A 355 -3.13 6.38 15.37
CA GLY A 355 -2.40 7.47 16.01
C GLY A 355 -3.09 8.01 17.27
N CYS A 356 -4.42 7.95 17.34
CA CYS A 356 -5.20 8.33 18.51
C CYS A 356 -5.35 7.24 19.57
N ALA A 357 -4.87 6.01 19.31
CA ALA A 357 -4.96 4.90 20.24
C ALA A 357 -4.06 5.05 21.49
N TYR A 358 -3.16 6.02 21.49
CA TYR A 358 -2.33 6.38 22.63
C TYR A 358 -3.08 7.36 23.53
N ASN A 359 -3.30 6.98 24.79
CA ASN A 359 -3.65 7.90 25.87
C ASN A 359 -2.40 8.16 26.71
N GLU A 360 -2.17 9.42 27.09
CA GLU A 360 -1.07 9.73 28.00
C GLU A 360 -1.18 8.87 29.27
N PRO A 361 -0.07 8.34 29.79
CA PRO A 361 -0.09 7.54 31.00
C PRO A 361 -0.54 8.43 32.17
N VAL A 362 -1.83 8.43 32.46
CA VAL A 362 -2.30 8.76 33.79
C VAL A 362 -1.98 7.55 34.65
N GLU A 363 -1.30 7.73 35.79
CA GLU A 363 -0.96 6.62 36.69
C GLU A 363 -2.18 5.70 36.87
N GLY A 364 -2.04 4.44 36.43
CA GLY A 364 -3.07 3.39 36.55
C GLY A 364 -4.04 3.22 35.36
N VAL A 365 -3.89 3.94 34.26
CA VAL A 365 -4.71 3.74 33.05
C VAL A 365 -3.92 2.98 32.01
N HIS A 366 -4.37 1.76 31.70
CA HIS A 366 -3.89 0.96 30.56
C HIS A 366 -4.16 1.69 29.25
N TYR A 367 -3.25 1.56 28.27
CA TYR A 367 -3.44 2.07 26.91
C TYR A 367 -4.81 1.60 26.39
N SER A 368 -5.69 2.54 25.99
CA SER A 368 -6.94 2.11 25.38
C SER A 368 -6.62 1.55 23.98
N GLY A 369 -6.69 0.25 23.83
CA GLY A 369 -6.51 -0.43 22.56
C GLY A 369 -7.62 -0.15 21.54
N LEU A 370 -8.57 0.75 21.85
CA LEU A 370 -9.74 1.05 21.04
C LEU A 370 -9.36 1.51 19.63
N GLY A 371 -8.45 2.47 19.49
CA GLY A 371 -8.05 2.97 18.17
C GLY A 371 -7.35 1.93 17.30
N TYR A 372 -6.60 1.02 17.92
CA TYR A 372 -6.00 -0.13 17.23
C TYR A 372 -7.08 -1.10 16.74
N MET A 373 -7.95 -1.56 17.64
CA MET A 373 -9.04 -2.46 17.31
C MET A 373 -9.96 -1.87 16.24
N ALA A 374 -10.38 -0.61 16.42
CA ALA A 374 -11.25 0.11 15.49
C ALA A 374 -10.63 0.29 14.11
N GLY A 375 -9.33 0.63 14.05
CA GLY A 375 -8.58 0.74 12.79
C GLY A 375 -8.51 -0.59 12.04
N MET A 376 -8.22 -1.70 12.74
CA MET A 376 -8.19 -3.04 12.16
C MET A 376 -9.59 -3.53 11.76
N PHE A 377 -10.62 -3.23 12.56
CA PHE A 377 -12.00 -3.54 12.21
C PHE A 377 -12.45 -2.80 10.94
N HIS A 378 -12.10 -1.51 10.84
CA HIS A 378 -12.42 -0.76 9.63
C HIS A 378 -11.62 -1.26 8.42
N LEU A 379 -10.38 -1.70 8.59
CA LEU A 379 -9.61 -2.34 7.52
C LEU A 379 -10.33 -3.58 6.99
N PHE A 380 -10.83 -4.45 7.88
CA PHE A 380 -11.58 -5.64 7.50
C PHE A 380 -12.86 -5.30 6.73
N THR A 381 -13.71 -4.43 7.26
CA THR A 381 -14.97 -4.03 6.60
C THR A 381 -14.70 -3.24 5.32
N HIS A 382 -13.70 -2.35 5.31
CA HIS A 382 -13.26 -1.57 4.16
C HIS A 382 -12.86 -2.46 2.99
N ALA A 383 -12.12 -3.52 3.24
CA ALA A 383 -11.71 -4.44 2.19
C ALA A 383 -12.91 -4.99 1.42
N MET A 384 -14.00 -5.34 2.12
CA MET A 384 -15.20 -5.93 1.53
C MET A 384 -15.99 -4.91 0.69
N PHE A 385 -16.42 -3.78 1.30
CA PHE A 385 -17.21 -2.81 0.55
C PHE A 385 -16.40 -2.05 -0.50
N LYS A 386 -15.07 -1.93 -0.35
CA LYS A 386 -14.23 -1.25 -1.33
C LYS A 386 -14.00 -2.08 -2.57
N ALA A 387 -13.72 -3.39 -2.39
CA ALA A 387 -13.68 -4.31 -3.51
C ALA A 387 -15.01 -4.32 -4.27
N LEU A 388 -16.13 -4.38 -3.54
CA LEU A 388 -17.47 -4.29 -4.11
C LEU A 388 -17.65 -3.05 -5.00
N LEU A 389 -17.28 -1.87 -4.50
CA LEU A 389 -17.41 -0.60 -5.23
C LEU A 389 -16.53 -0.55 -6.48
N PHE A 390 -15.28 -1.01 -6.39
CA PHE A 390 -14.39 -1.03 -7.55
C PHE A 390 -14.82 -2.06 -8.61
N LEU A 391 -15.21 -3.27 -8.20
CA LEU A 391 -15.73 -4.27 -9.13
C LEU A 391 -17.06 -3.81 -9.75
N GLY A 392 -17.93 -3.17 -8.96
CA GLY A 392 -19.15 -2.54 -9.48
C GLY A 392 -18.85 -1.43 -10.50
N ALA A 393 -17.87 -0.57 -10.22
CA ALA A 393 -17.42 0.43 -11.19
C ALA A 393 -16.86 -0.24 -12.47
N GLY A 394 -16.18 -1.37 -12.34
CA GLY A 394 -15.73 -2.16 -13.49
C GLY A 394 -16.88 -2.67 -14.36
N CYS A 395 -17.98 -3.14 -13.77
CA CYS A 395 -19.17 -3.53 -14.51
C CYS A 395 -19.79 -2.36 -15.28
N LEU A 396 -19.86 -1.18 -14.65
CA LEU A 396 -20.37 0.05 -15.27
C LEU A 396 -19.50 0.48 -16.46
N ILE A 397 -18.18 0.48 -16.27
CA ILE A 397 -17.22 0.84 -17.32
C ILE A 397 -17.28 -0.16 -18.48
N HIS A 398 -17.41 -1.45 -18.20
CA HIS A 398 -17.53 -2.48 -19.22
C HIS A 398 -18.82 -2.34 -20.06
N ALA A 399 -19.91 -1.90 -19.42
CA ALA A 399 -21.18 -1.71 -20.11
C ALA A 399 -21.26 -0.40 -20.92
N VAL A 400 -20.59 0.67 -20.47
CA VAL A 400 -20.69 2.02 -21.08
C VAL A 400 -19.43 2.41 -21.87
N HIS A 401 -18.32 1.69 -21.69
CA HIS A 401 -17.01 1.99 -22.29
C HIS A 401 -16.47 3.40 -21.97
N SER A 402 -16.82 3.94 -20.80
CA SER A 402 -16.30 5.22 -20.28
C SER A 402 -16.11 5.17 -18.78
N ASN A 403 -15.08 5.91 -18.28
CA ASN A 403 -14.84 6.10 -16.85
C ASN A 403 -15.61 7.30 -16.28
N ASN A 404 -16.10 8.21 -17.14
CA ASN A 404 -16.72 9.46 -16.69
C ASN A 404 -18.21 9.27 -16.38
N TYR A 405 -18.64 9.60 -15.16
CA TYR A 405 -20.05 9.51 -14.79
C TYR A 405 -20.93 10.44 -15.63
N THR A 406 -20.38 11.49 -16.25
CA THR A 406 -21.10 12.39 -17.14
C THR A 406 -21.58 11.72 -18.44
N GLU A 407 -20.95 10.61 -18.82
CA GLU A 407 -21.32 9.78 -19.96
C GLU A 407 -22.20 8.58 -19.54
N MET A 408 -22.46 8.43 -18.25
CA MET A 408 -23.37 7.47 -17.67
C MET A 408 -24.72 8.15 -17.40
N GLY A 409 -25.62 7.49 -16.72
CA GLY A 409 -26.92 8.01 -16.32
C GLY A 409 -28.03 7.01 -16.59
N GLY A 410 -29.02 6.95 -15.69
CA GLY A 410 -30.19 6.08 -15.85
C GLY A 410 -29.89 4.58 -15.78
N LEU A 411 -28.68 4.16 -15.39
CA LEU A 411 -28.22 2.76 -15.47
C LEU A 411 -28.99 1.81 -14.54
N ARG A 412 -29.74 2.29 -13.55
CA ARG A 412 -30.55 1.45 -12.64
C ARG A 412 -31.53 0.53 -13.36
N LYS A 413 -32.03 0.94 -14.53
CA LYS A 413 -33.01 0.17 -15.32
C LYS A 413 -32.36 -0.98 -16.09
N TYR A 414 -31.11 -0.81 -16.46
CA TYR A 414 -30.36 -1.71 -17.31
C TYR A 414 -29.48 -2.69 -16.53
N MET A 415 -29.04 -2.30 -15.34
CA MET A 415 -28.07 -3.03 -14.51
C MET A 415 -28.57 -3.17 -13.06
N PRO A 416 -29.67 -3.89 -12.80
CA PRO A 416 -30.29 -3.96 -11.46
C PRO A 416 -29.36 -4.63 -10.43
N ILE A 417 -28.61 -5.68 -10.77
CA ILE A 417 -27.68 -6.34 -9.84
C ILE A 417 -26.56 -5.39 -9.44
N CYS A 418 -25.92 -4.78 -10.43
CA CYS A 418 -24.86 -3.79 -10.18
C CYS A 418 -25.39 -2.60 -9.37
N HIS A 419 -26.60 -2.11 -9.68
CA HIS A 419 -27.24 -1.00 -8.95
C HIS A 419 -27.42 -1.29 -7.45
N ILE A 420 -28.03 -2.43 -7.11
CA ILE A 420 -28.30 -2.79 -5.71
C ILE A 420 -27.00 -3.03 -4.96
N THR A 421 -26.08 -3.79 -5.52
CA THR A 421 -24.79 -4.11 -4.88
C THR A 421 -23.94 -2.85 -4.69
N PHE A 422 -23.92 -1.94 -5.67
CA PHE A 422 -23.23 -0.66 -5.56
C PHE A 422 -23.85 0.25 -4.50
N LEU A 423 -25.17 0.28 -4.38
CA LEU A 423 -25.88 1.01 -3.32
C LEU A 423 -25.49 0.49 -1.93
N ILE A 424 -25.44 -0.83 -1.74
CA ILE A 424 -24.98 -1.45 -0.48
C ILE A 424 -23.56 -0.97 -0.15
N GLY A 425 -22.65 -0.97 -1.13
CA GLY A 425 -21.29 -0.44 -0.94
C GLY A 425 -21.26 1.04 -0.58
N CYS A 426 -22.11 1.88 -1.20
CA CYS A 426 -22.23 3.31 -0.87
C CYS A 426 -22.78 3.54 0.53
N LEU A 427 -23.78 2.78 0.98
CA LEU A 427 -24.33 2.86 2.33
C LEU A 427 -23.31 2.39 3.37
N ALA A 428 -22.57 1.31 3.09
CA ALA A 428 -21.53 0.81 3.97
C ALA A 428 -20.42 1.83 4.17
N ILE A 429 -19.85 2.38 3.10
CA ILE A 429 -18.78 3.37 3.22
C ILE A 429 -19.26 4.71 3.81
N ALA A 430 -20.52 5.09 3.64
CA ALA A 430 -21.10 6.26 4.27
C ALA A 430 -21.28 6.09 5.79
N GLY A 431 -21.26 4.85 6.31
CA GLY A 431 -21.44 4.56 7.72
C GLY A 431 -22.92 4.61 8.13
N ILE A 432 -23.81 4.08 7.30
CA ILE A 432 -25.25 3.99 7.59
C ILE A 432 -25.55 2.64 8.25
N TRP A 433 -26.29 2.69 9.36
CA TRP A 433 -26.81 1.49 10.00
C TRP A 433 -27.81 0.78 9.06
N PRO A 434 -27.82 -0.57 8.94
CA PRO A 434 -27.07 -1.58 9.69
C PRO A 434 -25.82 -2.13 8.98
N PHE A 435 -25.26 -1.39 8.00
CA PHE A 435 -24.12 -1.88 7.22
C PHE A 435 -22.81 -1.86 8.00
N SER A 436 -21.87 -2.73 7.61
CA SER A 436 -20.63 -2.99 8.35
C SER A 436 -19.77 -1.75 8.60
N GLY A 437 -19.78 -0.79 7.68
CA GLY A 437 -19.02 0.45 7.81
C GLY A 437 -19.52 1.37 8.93
N PHE A 438 -20.79 1.26 9.37
CA PHE A 438 -21.29 2.00 10.52
C PHE A 438 -20.56 1.58 11.80
N PHE A 439 -20.55 0.31 12.12
CA PHE A 439 -19.94 -0.22 13.35
C PHE A 439 -18.44 0.13 13.43
N SER A 440 -17.68 -0.13 12.37
CA SER A 440 -16.25 0.12 12.38
C SER A 440 -15.88 1.61 12.37
N LYS A 441 -16.67 2.46 11.71
CA LYS A 441 -16.43 3.91 11.67
C LYS A 441 -16.78 4.58 12.99
N ASP A 442 -17.84 4.12 13.63
CA ASP A 442 -18.28 4.63 14.94
C ASP A 442 -17.19 4.40 16.00
N GLU A 443 -16.63 3.19 16.06
CA GLU A 443 -15.52 2.87 16.96
C GLU A 443 -14.25 3.71 16.68
N MET A 444 -13.93 3.97 15.41
CA MET A 444 -12.81 4.86 15.08
C MET A 444 -13.08 6.29 15.56
N LEU A 445 -14.27 6.81 15.37
CA LEU A 445 -14.64 8.16 15.84
C LEU A 445 -14.64 8.22 17.37
N ALA A 446 -15.15 7.20 18.06
CA ALA A 446 -15.08 7.11 19.51
C ALA A 446 -13.63 7.18 20.02
N ALA A 447 -12.71 6.43 19.38
CA ALA A 447 -11.28 6.50 19.70
C ALA A 447 -10.66 7.90 19.48
N MET A 448 -11.10 8.61 18.44
CA MET A 448 -10.62 9.95 18.14
C MET A 448 -11.18 10.99 19.13
N PHE A 449 -12.47 10.89 19.49
CA PHE A 449 -13.05 11.75 20.52
C PHE A 449 -12.47 11.52 21.90
N SER A 450 -12.13 10.27 22.24
CA SER A 450 -11.49 9.95 23.52
C SER A 450 -10.09 10.56 23.64
N ARG A 451 -9.36 10.70 22.52
CA ARG A 451 -8.05 11.35 22.51
C ARG A 451 -8.18 12.88 22.64
N HIS A 452 -9.00 13.50 21.81
CA HIS A 452 -9.27 14.94 21.85
C HIS A 452 -10.49 15.26 20.97
N TRP A 453 -11.40 16.11 21.46
CA TRP A 453 -12.61 16.51 20.74
C TRP A 453 -12.37 17.03 19.33
N PHE A 454 -11.22 17.71 19.09
CA PHE A 454 -10.86 18.26 17.78
C PHE A 454 -10.70 17.17 16.71
N TRP A 455 -10.01 16.07 17.04
CA TRP A 455 -9.81 14.97 16.07
C TRP A 455 -11.14 14.28 15.75
N GLY A 456 -11.98 14.05 16.74
CA GLY A 456 -13.31 13.49 16.55
C GLY A 456 -14.18 14.37 15.66
N ALA A 457 -14.25 15.68 15.92
CA ALA A 457 -15.03 16.63 15.14
C ALA A 457 -14.49 16.78 13.71
N TRP A 458 -13.17 16.88 13.53
CA TRP A 458 -12.50 16.96 12.23
C TRP A 458 -12.82 15.74 11.37
N MET A 459 -12.70 14.55 11.93
CA MET A 459 -12.95 13.32 11.19
C MET A 459 -14.45 13.04 10.98
N THR A 460 -15.32 13.51 11.85
CA THR A 460 -16.78 13.49 11.61
C THR A 460 -17.16 14.35 10.41
N MET A 461 -16.54 15.52 10.23
CA MET A 461 -16.71 16.34 9.03
C MET A 461 -16.25 15.60 7.78
N VAL A 462 -15.10 14.91 7.83
CA VAL A 462 -14.60 14.09 6.71
C VAL A 462 -15.55 12.92 6.40
N ALA A 463 -16.17 12.31 7.42
CA ALA A 463 -17.18 11.28 7.25
C ALA A 463 -18.41 11.81 6.49
N GLY A 464 -18.86 13.03 6.79
CA GLY A 464 -19.93 13.72 6.05
C GLY A 464 -19.56 13.96 4.59
N LEU A 465 -18.34 14.45 4.31
CA LEU A 465 -17.84 14.59 2.94
C LEU A 465 -17.80 13.24 2.21
N THR A 466 -17.45 12.16 2.91
CA THR A 466 -17.46 10.80 2.34
C THR A 466 -18.84 10.38 1.88
N ALA A 467 -19.85 10.56 2.73
CA ALA A 467 -21.24 10.30 2.37
C ALA A 467 -21.71 11.16 1.18
N PHE A 468 -21.35 12.43 1.16
CA PHE A 468 -21.72 13.36 0.08
C PHE A 468 -21.16 12.94 -1.28
N TYR A 469 -19.82 12.73 -1.43
CA TYR A 469 -19.26 12.44 -2.75
C TYR A 469 -19.62 11.04 -3.25
N MET A 470 -19.82 10.07 -2.35
CA MET A 470 -20.27 8.73 -2.75
C MET A 470 -21.70 8.76 -3.29
N PHE A 471 -22.62 9.45 -2.62
CA PHE A 471 -24.00 9.58 -3.11
C PHE A 471 -24.12 10.52 -4.31
N ARG A 472 -23.27 11.55 -4.43
CA ARG A 472 -23.13 12.33 -5.67
C ARG A 472 -22.81 11.41 -6.85
N MET A 473 -21.79 10.55 -6.74
CA MET A 473 -21.42 9.59 -7.78
C MET A 473 -22.58 8.61 -8.05
N TYR A 474 -23.18 8.04 -7.02
CA TYR A 474 -24.29 7.11 -7.14
C TYR A 474 -25.47 7.70 -7.91
N TYR A 475 -25.91 8.91 -7.57
CA TYR A 475 -27.03 9.55 -8.26
C TYR A 475 -26.70 9.88 -9.71
N MET A 476 -25.50 10.39 -9.99
CA MET A 476 -25.07 10.72 -11.35
C MET A 476 -25.02 9.48 -12.26
N VAL A 477 -24.64 8.31 -11.73
CA VAL A 477 -24.55 7.07 -12.50
C VAL A 477 -25.91 6.39 -12.68
N PHE A 478 -26.70 6.28 -11.62
CA PHE A 478 -27.89 5.42 -11.63
C PHE A 478 -29.21 6.18 -11.80
N TRP A 479 -29.30 7.43 -11.36
CA TRP A 479 -30.55 8.19 -11.30
C TRP A 479 -30.62 9.37 -12.28
N TRP A 480 -29.46 9.85 -12.75
CA TRP A 480 -29.42 10.98 -13.69
C TRP A 480 -30.15 10.66 -14.99
N GLU A 481 -30.34 11.69 -15.84
CA GLU A 481 -30.92 11.52 -17.18
C GLU A 481 -30.17 10.46 -17.97
N GLU A 482 -30.92 9.60 -18.67
CA GLU A 482 -30.37 8.54 -19.53
C GLU A 482 -29.52 9.16 -20.64
N ASN A 483 -28.31 8.63 -20.87
CA ASN A 483 -27.44 9.12 -21.94
C ASN A 483 -28.06 8.83 -23.30
N PRO A 484 -28.25 9.85 -24.18
CA PRO A 484 -28.81 9.66 -25.53
C PRO A 484 -28.07 8.62 -26.37
N LYS A 485 -26.78 8.45 -26.17
CA LYS A 485 -25.95 7.45 -26.85
C LYS A 485 -26.50 6.02 -26.71
N TYR A 486 -27.18 5.69 -25.63
CA TYR A 486 -27.76 4.32 -25.46
C TYR A 486 -28.88 4.03 -26.43
N ARG A 487 -29.56 5.07 -26.95
CA ARG A 487 -30.60 4.95 -27.96
C ARG A 487 -30.03 5.03 -29.37
N GLU A 488 -29.06 5.89 -29.60
CA GLU A 488 -28.47 6.16 -30.92
C GLU A 488 -27.55 5.04 -31.39
N SER A 489 -26.73 4.45 -30.50
CA SER A 489 -25.77 3.38 -30.87
C SER A 489 -26.41 2.00 -31.03
N GLY A 490 -27.69 1.82 -30.67
CA GLY A 490 -28.34 0.50 -30.64
C GLY A 490 -27.79 -0.45 -29.57
N HIS A 491 -26.74 -0.05 -28.86
CA HIS A 491 -26.10 -0.84 -27.81
C HIS A 491 -26.64 -0.43 -26.44
N LYS A 492 -27.61 -1.19 -25.95
CA LYS A 492 -28.15 -0.97 -24.61
C LYS A 492 -27.22 -1.56 -23.57
N PRO A 493 -26.87 -0.82 -22.49
CA PRO A 493 -26.16 -1.41 -21.38
C PRO A 493 -26.92 -2.63 -20.83
N HIS A 494 -26.21 -3.63 -20.37
CA HIS A 494 -26.77 -4.82 -19.75
C HIS A 494 -25.98 -5.20 -18.50
N ASP A 495 -26.60 -5.95 -17.59
CA ASP A 495 -25.90 -6.46 -16.41
C ASP A 495 -24.72 -7.35 -16.79
N ALA A 496 -23.74 -7.37 -15.91
CA ALA A 496 -22.53 -8.12 -16.12
C ALA A 496 -22.79 -9.65 -16.09
N PRO A 497 -21.97 -10.45 -16.80
CA PRO A 497 -22.08 -11.91 -16.78
C PRO A 497 -21.90 -12.47 -15.36
N TRP A 498 -22.33 -13.72 -15.14
CA TRP A 498 -22.34 -14.33 -13.80
C TRP A 498 -20.97 -14.32 -13.10
N GLN A 499 -19.87 -14.47 -13.87
CA GLN A 499 -18.50 -14.43 -13.35
C GLN A 499 -18.16 -13.11 -12.68
N MET A 500 -18.78 -12.02 -13.12
CA MET A 500 -18.61 -10.69 -12.57
C MET A 500 -19.68 -10.37 -11.50
N SER A 501 -20.92 -10.82 -11.73
CA SER A 501 -22.03 -10.53 -10.81
C SER A 501 -21.96 -11.32 -9.50
N LEU A 502 -21.47 -12.57 -9.52
CA LEU A 502 -21.35 -13.39 -8.31
C LEU A 502 -20.43 -12.79 -7.25
N PRO A 503 -19.20 -12.32 -7.58
CA PRO A 503 -18.36 -11.59 -6.62
C PRO A 503 -19.04 -10.35 -6.03
N LEU A 504 -19.82 -9.59 -6.83
CA LEU A 504 -20.55 -8.43 -6.32
C LEU A 504 -21.58 -8.82 -5.28
N ILE A 505 -22.36 -9.88 -5.55
CA ILE A 505 -23.40 -10.34 -4.62
C ILE A 505 -22.79 -10.86 -3.32
N LEU A 506 -21.72 -11.65 -3.40
CA LEU A 506 -21.04 -12.18 -2.20
C LEU A 506 -20.42 -11.07 -1.36
N LEU A 507 -19.71 -10.12 -1.97
CA LEU A 507 -19.12 -8.99 -1.27
C LEU A 507 -20.18 -8.06 -0.68
N ALA A 508 -21.32 -7.87 -1.36
CA ALA A 508 -22.46 -7.11 -0.84
C ALA A 508 -23.04 -7.78 0.41
N LEU A 509 -23.22 -9.09 0.37
CA LEU A 509 -23.72 -9.86 1.52
C LEU A 509 -22.76 -9.75 2.71
N VAL A 510 -21.45 -9.94 2.50
CA VAL A 510 -20.46 -9.77 3.56
C VAL A 510 -20.46 -8.33 4.09
N SER A 511 -20.61 -7.31 3.23
CA SER A 511 -20.69 -5.90 3.64
C SER A 511 -21.94 -5.60 4.50
N CYS A 512 -23.01 -6.39 4.39
CA CYS A 512 -24.17 -6.29 5.29
C CYS A 512 -23.93 -6.95 6.65
N VAL A 513 -23.21 -8.07 6.70
CA VAL A 513 -23.12 -8.94 7.89
C VAL A 513 -21.86 -8.67 8.72
N ALA A 514 -20.76 -8.28 8.10
CA ALA A 514 -19.45 -8.16 8.74
C ALA A 514 -19.41 -7.20 9.94
N GLY A 515 -20.34 -6.24 10.01
CA GLY A 515 -20.46 -5.31 11.14
C GLY A 515 -20.91 -5.95 12.44
N PHE A 516 -21.57 -7.10 12.38
CA PHE A 516 -22.10 -7.80 13.56
C PHE A 516 -21.10 -8.78 14.17
N ILE A 517 -19.92 -8.94 13.57
CA ILE A 517 -18.84 -9.75 14.15
C ILE A 517 -18.32 -9.03 15.39
N PRO A 518 -18.23 -9.69 16.56
CA PRO A 518 -17.65 -9.11 17.78
C PRO A 518 -16.12 -8.99 17.62
N PHE A 519 -15.68 -8.09 16.76
CA PHE A 519 -14.31 -8.00 16.26
C PHE A 519 -13.30 -7.78 17.38
N GLY A 520 -13.66 -7.02 18.42
CA GLY A 520 -12.80 -6.75 19.57
C GLY A 520 -12.49 -7.99 20.41
N GLU A 521 -13.30 -9.06 20.33
CA GLU A 521 -12.98 -10.34 20.99
C GLU A 521 -11.88 -11.12 20.25
N PHE A 522 -11.61 -10.78 19.01
CA PHE A 522 -10.68 -11.49 18.15
C PHE A 522 -9.38 -10.73 17.90
N VAL A 523 -9.45 -9.41 17.70
CA VAL A 523 -8.31 -8.62 17.24
C VAL A 523 -8.07 -7.42 18.15
N THR A 524 -7.06 -7.54 19.00
CA THR A 524 -6.56 -6.48 19.89
C THR A 524 -5.03 -6.48 19.86
N PHE A 525 -4.38 -5.40 20.29
CA PHE A 525 -2.91 -5.30 20.25
C PHE A 525 -2.20 -6.13 21.33
N ASN A 526 -2.87 -6.32 22.47
CA ASN A 526 -2.36 -7.09 23.61
C ASN A 526 -2.91 -8.52 23.70
N GLY A 527 -3.79 -8.91 22.76
CA GLY A 527 -4.45 -10.23 22.75
C GLY A 527 -5.59 -10.40 23.75
N GLU A 528 -5.85 -9.42 24.61
CA GLU A 528 -6.98 -9.44 25.56
C GLU A 528 -8.28 -9.08 24.84
N PRO A 529 -9.39 -9.79 25.08
CA PRO A 529 -10.69 -9.47 24.48
C PRO A 529 -11.16 -8.07 24.87
N TYR A 530 -11.61 -7.31 23.88
CA TYR A 530 -12.23 -6.00 24.06
C TYR A 530 -13.71 -6.06 23.66
N HIS A 531 -14.60 -5.73 24.60
CA HIS A 531 -16.03 -5.64 24.30
C HIS A 531 -16.35 -4.29 23.68
N ILE A 532 -16.93 -4.32 22.48
CA ILE A 532 -17.33 -3.13 21.75
C ILE A 532 -18.54 -2.49 22.45
N HIS A 533 -18.41 -1.22 22.83
CA HIS A 533 -19.48 -0.41 23.40
C HIS A 533 -19.79 0.78 22.48
N ILE A 534 -20.91 0.72 21.77
CA ILE A 534 -21.33 1.82 20.91
C ILE A 534 -21.68 3.05 21.76
N GLU A 535 -20.88 4.11 21.62
CA GLU A 535 -21.17 5.40 22.26
C GLU A 535 -22.33 6.09 21.54
N THR A 536 -23.51 6.09 22.15
CA THR A 536 -24.73 6.62 21.53
C THR A 536 -24.63 8.06 21.08
N SER A 537 -23.85 8.91 21.76
CA SER A 537 -23.58 10.30 21.38
C SER A 537 -22.79 10.42 20.10
N VAL A 538 -21.72 9.61 19.95
CA VAL A 538 -20.87 9.56 18.75
C VAL A 538 -21.66 8.97 17.59
N ALA A 539 -22.33 7.84 17.81
CA ALA A 539 -23.14 7.16 16.80
C ALA A 539 -24.27 8.05 16.26
N ALA A 540 -25.02 8.74 17.15
CA ALA A 540 -26.06 9.66 16.73
C ALA A 540 -25.52 10.85 15.93
N THR A 541 -24.37 11.41 16.34
CA THR A 541 -23.72 12.53 15.65
C THR A 541 -23.23 12.11 14.27
N SER A 542 -22.49 11.01 14.17
CA SER A 542 -21.95 10.50 12.90
C SER A 542 -23.06 10.13 11.92
N LEU A 543 -24.10 9.44 12.39
CA LEU A 543 -25.26 9.07 11.57
C LEU A 543 -26.03 10.31 11.08
N THR A 544 -26.25 11.30 11.95
CA THR A 544 -26.92 12.55 11.58
C THR A 544 -26.18 13.30 10.50
N VAL A 545 -24.86 13.43 10.64
CA VAL A 545 -24.01 14.08 9.64
C VAL A 545 -24.03 13.32 8.31
N ALA A 546 -23.95 11.99 8.36
CA ALA A 546 -23.99 11.16 7.15
C ALA A 546 -25.35 11.28 6.43
N VAL A 547 -26.48 11.20 7.16
CA VAL A 547 -27.82 11.34 6.59
C VAL A 547 -28.04 12.75 6.02
N ALA A 548 -27.60 13.80 6.72
CA ALA A 548 -27.67 15.17 6.22
C ALA A 548 -26.87 15.36 4.92
N ALA A 549 -25.66 14.78 4.85
CA ALA A 549 -24.81 14.80 3.66
C ALA A 549 -25.46 14.05 2.48
N ILE A 550 -26.08 12.89 2.74
CA ILE A 550 -26.82 12.12 1.72
C ILE A 550 -28.05 12.92 1.25
N ALA A 551 -28.80 13.54 2.17
CA ALA A 551 -29.94 14.37 1.81
C ALA A 551 -29.56 15.56 0.93
N LEU A 552 -28.41 16.22 1.26
CA LEU A 552 -27.85 17.29 0.44
C LEU A 552 -27.46 16.77 -0.95
N ALA A 553 -26.78 15.63 -1.04
CA ALA A 553 -26.43 15.01 -2.32
C ALA A 553 -27.68 14.63 -3.13
N THR A 554 -28.73 14.14 -2.47
CA THR A 554 -30.02 13.81 -3.10
C THR A 554 -30.66 15.04 -3.72
N VAL A 555 -30.77 16.13 -2.96
CA VAL A 555 -31.34 17.40 -3.45
C VAL A 555 -30.54 17.95 -4.65
N MET A 556 -29.23 17.83 -4.62
CA MET A 556 -28.35 18.37 -5.67
C MET A 556 -28.30 17.50 -6.92
N TYR A 557 -28.32 16.16 -6.80
CA TYR A 557 -27.94 15.26 -7.89
C TYR A 557 -28.95 14.17 -8.25
N ALA A 558 -30.01 13.96 -7.48
CA ALA A 558 -31.01 12.93 -7.82
C ALA A 558 -31.86 13.30 -9.06
N LYS A 559 -32.03 14.59 -9.32
CA LYS A 559 -32.67 15.14 -10.53
C LYS A 559 -31.85 16.31 -11.05
N LYS A 560 -32.03 16.65 -12.33
CA LYS A 560 -31.38 17.82 -12.94
C LYS A 560 -31.68 19.08 -12.14
N ASN A 561 -30.64 19.70 -11.60
CA ASN A 561 -30.76 20.84 -10.70
C ASN A 561 -29.66 21.88 -11.06
N PRO A 562 -29.95 23.17 -11.09
CA PRO A 562 -28.96 24.23 -11.35
C PRO A 562 -28.03 24.50 -10.13
N LEU A 563 -28.32 23.98 -8.94
CA LEU A 563 -27.54 24.21 -7.72
C LEU A 563 -26.04 23.85 -7.88
N PRO A 564 -25.65 22.68 -8.39
CA PRO A 564 -24.24 22.35 -8.57
C PRO A 564 -23.49 23.36 -9.45
N SER A 565 -24.11 23.80 -10.53
CA SER A 565 -23.53 24.81 -11.43
C SER A 565 -23.43 26.18 -10.77
N LYS A 566 -24.44 26.59 -9.96
CA LYS A 566 -24.40 27.85 -9.21
C LYS A 566 -23.25 27.85 -8.19
N ILE A 567 -23.09 26.76 -7.41
CA ILE A 567 -22.01 26.62 -6.43
C ILE A 567 -20.64 26.64 -7.10
N LYS A 568 -20.49 25.91 -8.23
CA LYS A 568 -19.27 25.93 -9.02
C LYS A 568 -18.92 27.35 -9.50
N ASN A 569 -19.90 28.11 -9.96
CA ASN A 569 -19.70 29.47 -10.47
C ASN A 569 -19.48 30.50 -9.35
N LEU A 570 -19.91 30.21 -8.13
CA LEU A 570 -19.65 31.06 -6.96
C LEU A 570 -18.17 31.01 -6.56
N TRP A 571 -17.53 29.82 -6.65
CA TRP A 571 -16.16 29.61 -6.22
C TRP A 571 -15.35 28.83 -7.29
N PRO A 572 -15.20 29.42 -8.50
CA PRO A 572 -14.61 28.70 -9.64
C PRO A 572 -13.14 28.33 -9.41
N GLY A 573 -12.39 29.19 -8.69
CA GLY A 573 -10.99 28.95 -8.37
C GLY A 573 -10.81 27.73 -7.46
N LEU A 574 -11.61 27.62 -6.40
CA LEU A 574 -11.57 26.49 -5.47
C LEU A 574 -11.98 25.18 -6.16
N TRP A 575 -13.05 25.23 -6.99
CA TRP A 575 -13.46 24.05 -7.74
C TRP A 575 -12.37 23.60 -8.73
N THR A 576 -11.73 24.54 -9.44
CA THR A 576 -10.64 24.23 -10.37
C THR A 576 -9.43 23.67 -9.64
N ALA A 577 -9.06 24.25 -8.48
CA ALA A 577 -7.98 23.73 -7.66
C ALA A 577 -8.25 22.31 -7.18
N ALA A 578 -9.45 22.03 -6.65
CA ALA A 578 -9.83 20.69 -6.20
C ALA A 578 -9.89 19.70 -7.38
N ASN A 579 -10.40 20.08 -8.55
CA ASN A 579 -10.43 19.24 -9.73
C ASN A 579 -9.02 18.94 -10.25
N ARG A 580 -8.09 19.90 -10.18
CA ARG A 580 -6.65 19.74 -10.46
C ARG A 580 -5.85 19.24 -9.29
N ARG A 581 -6.47 18.62 -8.29
CA ARG A 581 -5.78 18.01 -7.13
C ARG A 581 -4.88 19.00 -6.41
N PHE A 582 -5.28 20.29 -6.31
CA PHE A 582 -4.51 21.40 -5.74
C PHE A 582 -3.11 21.53 -6.35
N TYR A 583 -2.95 21.24 -7.62
CA TYR A 583 -1.72 21.38 -8.42
C TYR A 583 -0.52 20.58 -7.90
N TRP A 584 -0.77 19.50 -7.10
CA TRP A 584 0.33 18.67 -6.61
C TRP A 584 1.12 17.99 -7.74
N ASP A 585 0.46 17.56 -8.80
CA ASP A 585 1.13 16.96 -9.96
C ASP A 585 2.07 17.96 -10.65
N GLU A 586 1.63 19.22 -10.80
CA GLU A 586 2.40 20.31 -11.38
C GLU A 586 3.61 20.68 -10.48
N ILE A 587 3.44 20.71 -9.15
CA ILE A 587 4.53 20.95 -8.22
C ILE A 587 5.60 19.85 -8.33
N TYR A 588 5.19 18.59 -8.34
CA TYR A 588 6.13 17.47 -8.50
C TYR A 588 6.84 17.50 -9.85
N GLN A 589 6.12 17.80 -10.95
CA GLN A 589 6.73 17.94 -12.27
C GLN A 589 7.72 19.11 -12.31
N PHE A 590 7.38 20.24 -11.69
CA PHE A 590 8.30 21.38 -11.60
C PHE A 590 9.59 20.99 -10.87
N VAL A 591 9.48 20.37 -9.69
CA VAL A 591 10.65 19.91 -8.91
C VAL A 591 11.47 18.90 -9.72
N THR A 592 10.82 17.90 -10.33
CA THR A 592 11.50 16.84 -11.07
C THR A 592 12.20 17.39 -12.32
N HIS A 593 11.49 18.15 -13.16
CA HIS A 593 12.05 18.60 -14.43
C HIS A 593 12.98 19.81 -14.26
N ARG A 594 12.54 20.82 -13.48
CA ARG A 594 13.29 22.09 -13.39
C ARG A 594 14.50 21.95 -12.47
N PHE A 595 14.35 21.28 -11.32
CA PHE A 595 15.42 21.18 -10.34
C PHE A 595 16.25 19.89 -10.52
N ILE A 596 15.61 18.71 -10.45
CA ILE A 596 16.35 17.46 -10.47
C ILE A 596 17.01 17.23 -11.83
N PHE A 597 16.23 17.19 -12.93
CA PHE A 597 16.81 16.86 -14.24
C PHE A 597 17.67 17.99 -14.80
N ASN A 598 17.21 19.25 -14.75
CA ASN A 598 17.93 20.34 -15.40
C ASN A 598 19.13 20.85 -14.61
N ILE A 599 19.15 20.74 -13.28
CA ILE A 599 20.27 21.21 -12.46
C ILE A 599 21.14 20.03 -12.03
N ILE A 600 20.58 19.08 -11.26
CA ILE A 600 21.35 18.00 -10.66
C ILE A 600 21.83 17.01 -11.73
N CYS A 601 20.90 16.40 -12.50
CA CYS A 601 21.26 15.37 -13.46
C CYS A 601 22.14 15.89 -14.59
N ARG A 602 21.88 17.12 -15.08
CA ARG A 602 22.75 17.74 -16.10
C ARG A 602 24.14 18.05 -15.55
N GLY A 603 24.24 18.51 -14.28
CA GLY A 603 25.52 18.75 -13.62
C GLY A 603 26.34 17.46 -13.46
N ILE A 604 25.69 16.39 -13.00
CA ILE A 604 26.32 15.07 -12.86
C ILE A 604 26.73 14.52 -14.25
N ALA A 605 25.86 14.61 -15.26
CA ALA A 605 26.17 14.14 -16.60
C ALA A 605 27.29 14.96 -17.27
N TRP A 606 27.39 16.25 -16.95
CA TRP A 606 28.51 17.08 -17.41
C TRP A 606 29.81 16.63 -16.75
N PHE A 607 29.81 16.43 -15.43
CA PHE A 607 30.97 15.94 -14.69
C PHE A 607 31.44 14.57 -15.20
N ASP A 608 30.50 13.65 -15.39
CA ASP A 608 30.80 12.31 -15.90
C ASP A 608 31.50 12.36 -17.26
N ARG A 609 30.90 13.08 -18.23
CA ARG A 609 31.45 13.16 -19.58
C ARG A 609 32.75 13.95 -19.69
N HIS A 610 32.90 15.06 -18.94
CA HIS A 610 34.06 15.94 -19.11
C HIS A 610 35.19 15.63 -18.16
N ILE A 611 34.90 15.15 -16.95
CA ILE A 611 35.92 14.85 -15.96
C ILE A 611 36.27 13.36 -15.99
N ILE A 612 35.29 12.47 -15.85
CA ILE A 612 35.58 11.02 -15.78
C ILE A 612 35.98 10.50 -17.15
N ASP A 613 35.12 10.58 -18.15
CA ASP A 613 35.42 10.13 -19.52
C ASP A 613 36.56 10.93 -20.12
N GLY A 614 36.58 12.26 -19.94
CA GLY A 614 37.66 13.13 -20.43
C GLY A 614 38.99 12.80 -19.82
N THR A 615 39.08 12.37 -18.57
CA THR A 615 40.35 11.88 -17.96
C THR A 615 40.80 10.58 -18.59
N MET A 616 39.90 9.62 -18.81
CA MET A 616 40.21 8.36 -19.48
C MET A 616 40.68 8.57 -20.92
N ASP A 617 40.04 9.45 -21.67
CA ASP A 617 40.40 9.83 -23.02
C ASP A 617 41.78 10.54 -23.05
N ALA A 618 42.06 11.41 -22.07
CA ALA A 618 43.34 12.07 -21.93
C ALA A 618 44.45 11.03 -21.64
N MET A 619 44.20 10.07 -20.76
CA MET A 619 45.17 8.98 -20.49
C MET A 619 45.42 8.15 -21.76
N ALA A 620 44.38 7.80 -22.50
CA ALA A 620 44.55 7.10 -23.79
C ALA A 620 45.33 7.93 -24.79
N THR A 621 45.03 9.23 -24.89
CA THR A 621 45.74 10.16 -25.77
C THR A 621 47.20 10.31 -25.40
N VAL A 622 47.53 10.47 -24.12
CA VAL A 622 48.91 10.51 -23.62
C VAL A 622 49.64 9.20 -23.92
N THR A 623 49.00 8.05 -23.69
CA THR A 623 49.56 6.76 -24.01
C THR A 623 49.87 6.62 -25.51
N GLN A 624 48.94 7.04 -26.36
CA GLN A 624 49.12 7.05 -27.81
C GLN A 624 50.23 8.00 -28.24
N TRP A 625 50.30 9.20 -27.67
CA TRP A 625 51.33 10.17 -27.92
C TRP A 625 52.73 9.60 -27.52
N CYS A 626 52.84 9.00 -26.32
CA CYS A 626 54.06 8.31 -25.88
C CYS A 626 54.43 7.18 -26.84
N SER A 627 53.48 6.35 -27.24
CA SER A 627 53.70 5.24 -28.18
C SER A 627 54.30 5.72 -29.51
N VAL A 628 53.70 6.79 -30.08
CA VAL A 628 54.20 7.39 -31.33
C VAL A 628 55.63 7.94 -31.19
N ARG A 629 55.97 8.52 -30.04
CA ARG A 629 57.32 9.02 -29.76
C ARG A 629 58.33 7.89 -29.59
N ILE A 630 57.95 6.85 -28.85
CA ILE A 630 58.81 5.67 -28.61
C ILE A 630 59.02 4.86 -29.89
N LYS A 631 58.05 4.83 -30.81
CA LYS A 631 58.15 4.16 -32.11
C LYS A 631 59.42 4.59 -32.89
N GLY A 632 59.82 5.86 -32.77
CA GLY A 632 61.05 6.38 -33.40
C GLY A 632 62.34 5.74 -32.89
N MET A 633 62.29 5.08 -31.72
CA MET A 633 63.43 4.34 -31.18
C MET A 633 63.65 3.00 -31.90
N GLN A 634 62.68 2.47 -32.62
CA GLN A 634 62.75 1.28 -33.45
C GLN A 634 63.26 1.65 -34.87
N SER A 635 64.50 1.99 -34.94
CA SER A 635 65.13 2.42 -36.22
C SER A 635 65.52 1.26 -37.16
N GLY A 636 65.42 0.00 -36.70
CA GLY A 636 65.91 -1.17 -37.44
C GLY A 636 67.41 -1.30 -37.46
N SER A 637 68.14 -0.33 -36.87
CA SER A 637 69.61 -0.35 -36.80
C SER A 637 70.13 -1.03 -35.52
N ILE A 638 70.90 -2.10 -35.62
CA ILE A 638 71.43 -2.80 -34.46
C ILE A 638 72.31 -1.87 -33.61
N GLN A 639 73.02 -0.95 -34.22
CA GLN A 639 73.86 0.01 -33.51
C GLN A 639 73.04 0.91 -32.59
N THR A 640 71.93 1.38 -33.07
CA THR A 640 71.05 2.21 -32.28
C THR A 640 70.41 1.45 -31.08
N TYR A 641 70.06 0.18 -31.25
CA TYR A 641 69.57 -0.65 -30.14
C TYR A 641 70.62 -0.91 -29.09
N VAL A 642 71.90 -1.18 -29.50
CA VAL A 642 72.99 -1.34 -28.57
C VAL A 642 73.27 -0.09 -27.76
N ILE A 643 73.17 1.12 -28.37
CA ILE A 643 73.33 2.39 -27.68
C ILE A 643 72.22 2.54 -26.62
N TRP A 644 70.94 2.31 -26.99
CA TRP A 644 69.85 2.40 -26.04
C TRP A 644 69.92 1.37 -24.91
N TYR A 645 70.35 0.15 -25.21
CA TYR A 645 70.58 -0.87 -24.20
C TYR A 645 71.67 -0.43 -23.22
N PHE A 646 72.81 0.11 -23.74
CA PHE A 646 73.86 0.61 -22.90
C PHE A 646 73.47 1.79 -22.02
N ILE A 647 72.76 2.76 -22.59
CA ILE A 647 72.26 3.88 -21.84
C ILE A 647 71.30 3.39 -20.72
N GLY A 648 70.39 2.45 -21.01
CA GLY A 648 69.51 1.86 -20.02
C GLY A 648 70.23 1.14 -18.90
N ALA A 649 71.25 0.37 -19.22
CA ALA A 649 72.07 -0.34 -18.25
C ALA A 649 72.83 0.63 -17.33
N VAL A 650 73.39 1.71 -17.89
CA VAL A 650 74.14 2.73 -17.13
C VAL A 650 73.20 3.50 -16.24
N LEU A 651 72.01 3.86 -16.73
CA LEU A 651 70.97 4.50 -15.92
C LEU A 651 70.48 3.62 -14.77
N LEU A 652 70.25 2.34 -15.02
CA LEU A 652 69.85 1.39 -13.99
C LEU A 652 70.98 1.25 -12.93
N ALA A 653 72.22 1.12 -13.34
CA ALA A 653 73.34 1.09 -12.42
C ALA A 653 73.48 2.37 -11.59
N ALA A 654 73.26 3.55 -12.20
CA ALA A 654 73.30 4.82 -11.50
C ALA A 654 72.16 4.95 -10.46
N VAL A 655 70.92 4.56 -10.86
CA VAL A 655 69.80 4.53 -9.94
C VAL A 655 70.02 3.57 -8.78
N THR A 656 70.51 2.36 -9.08
CA THR A 656 70.88 1.35 -8.06
C THR A 656 71.92 1.89 -7.10
N TRP A 657 72.95 2.56 -7.64
CA TRP A 657 74.01 3.17 -6.85
C TRP A 657 73.43 4.27 -5.90
N ILE A 658 72.57 5.14 -6.41
CA ILE A 658 71.94 6.20 -5.61
C ILE A 658 71.02 5.61 -4.54
N CYS A 659 70.34 4.50 -4.81
CA CYS A 659 69.45 3.85 -3.84
C CYS A 659 70.20 3.01 -2.78
N ILE A 660 71.47 2.68 -2.99
CA ILE A 660 72.33 1.93 -2.07
C ILE A 660 73.15 2.90 -1.18
N LEU A 661 73.44 4.11 -1.63
CA LEU A 661 74.00 5.20 -0.83
C LEU A 661 72.92 5.86 0.04
#